data_7d192e826aebddec03fc03ce20eb6b57
#
_entry.id   7d192e826aebddec03fc03ce20eb6b57
#
_cell.length_a   1.000
_cell.length_b   1.000
_cell.length_c   1.000
_cell.angle_alpha   90.00
_cell.angle_beta   90.00
_cell.angle_gamma   90.00
#
_symmetry.space_group_name_H-M   'P 1'
#
loop_
_entity.id
_entity.type
_entity.pdbx_description
1 polymer ?
#
loop_
_entity_poly.entity_id
_entity_poly.type
_entity_poly.pdbx_seq_one_letter_code
_entity_poly.pdbx_strand_id
1 'polypeptide(L)'
;MKSSEIRDKFLKFFESKGHSIVRSSSLVPGNDPTLLLTNSGMVQFKDVFTGTDSRPYTRATSVQRCVRAGGKHNDLENVGYTARHHTFFEMLGNFSFGDYFKRDAIQYAWELLTKVYGLPADKLTVTVYIEDDEAYDIWAKEIGVPTERIIRIGDNKGARYASDNFWQMADTGPCGPCTEIFYDHGADIPGGPPGSPDEDGDRFIEIWNLVFMQFNRDEAGVMHKLPKPCVDTGMGMERLAAVLQHVHSNYEIDLFQHLIRAAARETGATDLENKSLRVIADHIRAAAFMIVDGIIPGSEGRAYVLRRIIRRALRHGHKLGQTKPFFYKLVADLAIEMGGAYPELQEAKDNVANMLKAEEERFGETLETGMKVLEAQLAKDATGIDGATAFTLYETYGFPPDLTADICRERNITFDQAGYDAALKESQELSRKGGKTHKDSKVEYTGEKNKFVGYDQLTFSSKVVALYAAGTPVTELKAGQEGIVVLDTTPFYAESGGQVGDQGVISSGSGTFAVSDTLKIQADVFGHHGVLESGVLKVGDAVSADVDTAKRARTIRNHSATHLMHKALREVLGSHVAQKGSLVDPDKTRFDFSHHAPMTAEQIAAVETIVNKEILENRATQAHLMSFDDAVKHGAMALFGEKYGDEVRVLDIGSSKELCGGVHVQRTGDIGLFKIIGESGVAAGIRRVEAVTGEGALALVQTINRRLVEAAQALKAQPEELTARIAQVQDHVKALEKELAALKSKLASGQGDELLTQAVDVNGIKVLAAVLDGADVARLRETMDKLKDKLKTAAIVLASVADGKVSLIAGVTADATSRVKAGELVNFVAQQVGGKGGGRPDMAQAGGTDPSGLANALAGVPAWVGERAK
;
A
#
# COMPACT_ATOMS: atom_id res chain seq x y z
N MET A 1 -36.36 17.13 4.25
CA MET A 1 -35.50 17.10 5.47
C MET A 1 -34.09 16.80 5.02
N LYS A 2 -33.07 17.54 5.50
CA LYS A 2 -31.67 17.29 5.11
C LYS A 2 -31.11 16.03 5.79
N SER A 3 -30.15 15.37 5.16
CA SER A 3 -29.47 14.19 5.73
C SER A 3 -28.85 14.44 7.12
N SER A 4 -28.28 15.63 7.36
CA SER A 4 -27.78 16.04 8.69
C SER A 4 -28.87 16.13 9.74
N GLU A 5 -30.04 16.65 9.40
CA GLU A 5 -31.18 16.77 10.30
C GLU A 5 -31.78 15.41 10.67
N ILE A 6 -31.72 14.44 9.75
CA ILE A 6 -32.19 13.07 9.98
C ILE A 6 -31.35 12.41 11.07
N ARG A 7 -30.01 12.51 10.97
CA ARG A 7 -29.09 11.97 12.01
C ARG A 7 -29.37 12.57 13.37
N ASP A 8 -29.48 13.90 13.46
CA ASP A 8 -29.71 14.61 14.73
C ASP A 8 -31.05 14.25 15.37
N LYS A 9 -32.12 14.16 14.58
CA LYS A 9 -33.43 13.79 15.07
C LYS A 9 -33.46 12.35 15.59
N PHE A 10 -32.81 11.41 14.89
CA PHE A 10 -32.69 10.03 15.33
C PHE A 10 -32.04 9.93 16.72
N LEU A 11 -30.84 10.49 16.83
CA LEU A 11 -30.07 10.45 18.06
C LEU A 11 -30.83 11.12 19.24
N LYS A 12 -31.40 12.31 19.02
CA LYS A 12 -32.16 13.04 20.06
C LYS A 12 -33.45 12.32 20.47
N PHE A 13 -34.12 11.66 19.51
CA PHE A 13 -35.31 10.86 19.85
C PHE A 13 -34.94 9.73 20.80
N PHE A 14 -33.90 8.94 20.48
CA PHE A 14 -33.53 7.84 21.36
C PHE A 14 -32.86 8.31 22.66
N GLU A 15 -32.14 9.42 22.66
CA GLU A 15 -31.67 10.06 23.88
C GLU A 15 -32.86 10.39 24.81
N SER A 16 -33.97 10.93 24.28
CA SER A 16 -35.19 11.18 25.02
C SER A 16 -35.88 9.92 25.58
N LYS A 17 -35.56 8.75 25.01
CA LYS A 17 -35.98 7.42 25.48
C LYS A 17 -34.97 6.78 26.44
N GLY A 18 -33.97 7.52 26.91
CA GLY A 18 -32.96 7.06 27.86
C GLY A 18 -31.76 6.29 27.25
N HIS A 19 -31.54 6.40 25.95
CA HIS A 19 -30.38 5.80 25.31
C HIS A 19 -29.16 6.73 25.41
N SER A 20 -27.99 6.15 25.67
CA SER A 20 -26.73 6.85 25.58
C SER A 20 -26.32 7.00 24.11
N ILE A 21 -25.98 8.22 23.68
CA ILE A 21 -25.45 8.46 22.34
C ILE A 21 -24.01 7.93 22.30
N VAL A 22 -23.75 6.95 21.45
CA VAL A 22 -22.43 6.34 21.25
C VAL A 22 -21.93 6.70 19.85
N ARG A 23 -20.68 7.17 19.76
CA ARG A 23 -20.06 7.51 18.48
C ARG A 23 -19.88 6.27 17.58
N SER A 24 -19.82 6.50 16.28
CA SER A 24 -19.44 5.46 15.32
C SER A 24 -18.09 4.84 15.69
N SER A 25 -18.01 3.53 15.74
CA SER A 25 -16.74 2.83 15.83
C SER A 25 -15.99 2.92 14.51
N SER A 26 -14.70 2.53 14.53
CA SER A 26 -13.87 2.41 13.33
C SER A 26 -14.46 1.41 12.34
N LEU A 27 -14.23 1.64 11.05
CA LEU A 27 -14.49 0.66 9.99
C LEU A 27 -13.59 -0.58 10.09
N VAL A 28 -12.51 -0.50 10.88
CA VAL A 28 -11.63 -1.63 11.20
C VAL A 28 -12.12 -2.27 12.51
N PRO A 29 -12.76 -3.46 12.48
CA PRO A 29 -13.23 -4.13 13.69
C PRO A 29 -12.04 -4.46 14.61
N GLY A 30 -12.12 -4.06 15.89
CA GLY A 30 -11.02 -4.25 16.86
C GLY A 30 -10.82 -5.71 17.27
N ASN A 31 -11.91 -6.45 17.51
CA ASN A 31 -11.86 -7.76 18.15
C ASN A 31 -12.51 -8.90 17.32
N ASP A 32 -12.81 -8.70 16.06
CA ASP A 32 -13.43 -9.74 15.23
C ASP A 32 -12.58 -10.10 14.01
N PRO A 33 -11.79 -11.19 14.07
CA PRO A 33 -10.96 -11.63 12.94
C PRO A 33 -11.79 -12.18 11.76
N THR A 34 -13.09 -12.45 11.98
CA THR A 34 -13.99 -12.98 10.93
C THR A 34 -14.57 -11.88 10.04
N LEU A 35 -14.53 -10.63 10.52
CA LEU A 35 -15.00 -9.46 9.79
C LEU A 35 -13.86 -8.67 9.17
N LEU A 36 -13.94 -8.50 7.87
CA LEU A 36 -12.97 -7.68 7.14
C LEU A 36 -13.14 -6.19 7.46
N LEU A 37 -14.38 -5.71 7.49
CA LEU A 37 -14.76 -4.33 7.77
C LEU A 37 -16.05 -4.29 8.63
N THR A 38 -16.26 -3.22 9.37
CA THR A 38 -17.51 -2.98 10.11
C THR A 38 -18.66 -2.83 9.11
N ASN A 39 -19.59 -3.77 9.14
CA ASN A 39 -20.70 -3.90 8.19
C ASN A 39 -22.09 -3.66 8.78
N SER A 40 -22.18 -3.46 10.11
CA SER A 40 -23.42 -3.17 10.81
C SER A 40 -23.19 -2.41 12.12
N GLY A 41 -24.26 -1.81 12.66
CA GLY A 41 -24.21 -1.00 13.90
C GLY A 41 -23.86 -1.80 15.16
N MET A 42 -24.20 -3.09 15.16
CA MET A 42 -23.98 -3.94 16.34
C MET A 42 -22.52 -4.38 16.55
N VAL A 43 -21.65 -4.23 15.53
CA VAL A 43 -20.27 -4.78 15.61
C VAL A 43 -19.52 -4.28 16.84
N GLN A 44 -19.67 -2.99 17.19
CA GLN A 44 -19.04 -2.43 18.38
C GLN A 44 -19.64 -2.90 19.71
N PHE A 45 -20.79 -3.56 19.68
CA PHE A 45 -21.52 -4.04 20.86
C PHE A 45 -21.59 -5.57 20.95
N LYS A 46 -20.91 -6.31 20.07
CA LYS A 46 -20.95 -7.77 20.00
C LYS A 46 -20.70 -8.42 21.36
N ASP A 47 -19.67 -7.99 22.07
CA ASP A 47 -19.27 -8.53 23.35
C ASP A 47 -20.23 -8.15 24.48
N VAL A 48 -20.92 -7.01 24.33
CA VAL A 48 -21.99 -6.59 25.27
C VAL A 48 -23.22 -7.49 25.13
N PHE A 49 -23.60 -7.86 23.90
CA PHE A 49 -24.73 -8.78 23.65
C PHE A 49 -24.48 -10.19 24.22
N THR A 50 -23.23 -10.66 24.13
CA THR A 50 -22.83 -11.97 24.69
C THR A 50 -22.59 -11.95 26.19
N GLY A 51 -22.54 -10.77 26.82
CA GLY A 51 -22.26 -10.58 28.25
C GLY A 51 -20.78 -10.70 28.61
N THR A 52 -19.88 -10.74 27.63
CA THR A 52 -18.42 -10.76 27.84
C THR A 52 -17.83 -9.38 28.11
N ASP A 53 -18.52 -8.30 27.68
CA ASP A 53 -18.21 -6.91 28.02
C ASP A 53 -19.41 -6.26 28.75
N SER A 54 -19.13 -5.24 29.55
CA SER A 54 -20.16 -4.46 30.23
C SER A 54 -19.94 -2.97 30.04
N ARG A 55 -21.00 -2.25 29.74
CA ARG A 55 -20.99 -0.80 29.55
C ARG A 55 -21.71 -0.09 30.69
N PRO A 56 -21.39 1.19 30.95
CA PRO A 56 -22.07 1.96 32.01
C PRO A 56 -23.54 2.33 31.67
N TYR A 57 -24.08 1.77 30.58
CA TYR A 57 -25.43 1.99 30.08
C TYR A 57 -26.04 0.67 29.60
N THR A 58 -27.39 0.56 29.69
CA THR A 58 -28.17 -0.58 29.20
C THR A 58 -28.87 -0.30 27.88
N ARG A 59 -28.86 0.96 27.43
CA ARG A 59 -29.44 1.43 26.16
C ARG A 59 -28.43 2.29 25.43
N ALA A 60 -28.26 2.08 24.14
CA ALA A 60 -27.40 2.88 23.31
C ALA A 60 -28.08 3.27 21.99
N THR A 61 -27.64 4.37 21.40
CA THR A 61 -28.00 4.77 20.05
C THR A 61 -26.77 5.30 19.32
N SER A 62 -26.66 4.99 18.04
CA SER A 62 -25.52 5.42 17.23
C SER A 62 -25.90 5.62 15.77
N VAL A 63 -25.08 6.40 15.08
CA VAL A 63 -25.01 6.47 13.62
C VAL A 63 -23.68 5.84 13.22
N GLN A 64 -23.71 4.55 12.85
CA GLN A 64 -22.51 3.76 12.56
C GLN A 64 -22.16 3.83 11.09
N ARG A 65 -20.90 4.17 10.81
CA ARG A 65 -20.30 4.03 9.48
C ARG A 65 -20.12 2.55 9.16
N CYS A 66 -20.61 2.12 8.00
CA CYS A 66 -20.54 0.74 7.55
C CYS A 66 -19.95 0.64 6.14
N VAL A 67 -19.21 -0.45 5.87
CA VAL A 67 -18.70 -0.76 4.52
C VAL A 67 -19.05 -2.21 4.16
N ARG A 68 -19.68 -2.37 2.99
CA ARG A 68 -20.02 -3.67 2.38
C ARG A 68 -19.42 -3.77 0.98
N ALA A 69 -18.11 -4.03 0.91
CA ALA A 69 -17.35 -4.09 -0.35
C ALA A 69 -16.41 -5.31 -0.43
N GLY A 70 -16.67 -6.34 0.37
CA GLY A 70 -15.87 -7.58 0.39
C GLY A 70 -16.33 -8.54 1.50
N GLY A 71 -15.91 -9.80 1.41
CA GLY A 71 -16.34 -10.85 2.33
C GLY A 71 -17.76 -11.35 2.04
N LYS A 72 -18.51 -11.76 3.08
CA LYS A 72 -19.88 -12.27 2.95
C LYS A 72 -20.90 -11.21 2.48
N HIS A 73 -20.67 -9.94 2.79
CA HIS A 73 -21.50 -8.82 2.38
C HIS A 73 -20.75 -7.96 1.39
N ASN A 74 -21.08 -8.11 0.12
CA ASN A 74 -20.42 -7.42 -0.98
C ASN A 74 -21.45 -6.80 -1.92
N ASP A 75 -21.68 -5.49 -1.77
CA ASP A 75 -22.60 -4.73 -2.59
C ASP A 75 -21.93 -4.02 -3.78
N LEU A 76 -20.60 -4.14 -3.91
CA LEU A 76 -19.78 -3.37 -4.85
C LEU A 76 -20.29 -3.44 -6.29
N GLU A 77 -20.77 -4.59 -6.72
CA GLU A 77 -21.23 -4.81 -8.09
C GLU A 77 -22.54 -4.10 -8.42
N ASN A 78 -23.38 -3.89 -7.40
CA ASN A 78 -24.68 -3.23 -7.52
C ASN A 78 -24.60 -1.71 -7.45
N VAL A 79 -23.47 -1.18 -6.93
CA VAL A 79 -23.27 0.26 -6.71
C VAL A 79 -23.29 1.03 -8.03
N GLY A 80 -24.15 2.03 -8.10
CA GLY A 80 -24.38 2.88 -9.28
C GLY A 80 -25.41 2.31 -10.27
N TYR A 81 -25.79 1.04 -10.13
CA TYR A 81 -26.73 0.35 -11.05
C TYR A 81 -28.12 0.11 -10.43
N THR A 82 -28.21 0.02 -9.13
CA THR A 82 -29.45 -0.06 -8.35
C THR A 82 -29.72 1.25 -7.63
N ALA A 83 -30.95 1.45 -7.17
CA ALA A 83 -31.36 2.67 -6.45
C ALA A 83 -30.85 2.73 -4.99
N ARG A 84 -30.47 1.59 -4.39
CA ARG A 84 -30.38 1.42 -2.93
C ARG A 84 -29.05 0.83 -2.40
N HIS A 85 -28.12 0.36 -3.24
CA HIS A 85 -26.88 -0.27 -2.78
C HIS A 85 -25.70 0.68 -2.78
N HIS A 86 -24.90 0.62 -1.72
CA HIS A 86 -23.72 1.45 -1.50
C HIS A 86 -22.55 0.62 -0.98
N THR A 87 -21.32 1.02 -1.28
CA THR A 87 -20.13 0.46 -0.61
C THR A 87 -20.01 0.98 0.81
N PHE A 88 -20.28 2.25 1.01
CA PHE A 88 -20.31 2.91 2.31
C PHE A 88 -21.72 3.46 2.56
N PHE A 89 -22.23 3.22 3.76
CA PHE A 89 -23.52 3.76 4.20
C PHE A 89 -23.50 4.01 5.71
N GLU A 90 -24.47 4.79 6.17
CA GLU A 90 -24.65 5.07 7.58
C GLU A 90 -25.84 4.27 8.11
N MET A 91 -25.59 3.51 9.18
CA MET A 91 -26.61 2.73 9.86
C MET A 91 -27.04 3.43 11.15
N LEU A 92 -28.25 3.87 11.20
CA LEU A 92 -28.91 4.41 12.38
C LEU A 92 -29.38 3.23 13.23
N GLY A 93 -28.90 3.14 14.47
CA GLY A 93 -29.20 2.01 15.37
C GLY A 93 -29.58 2.42 16.78
N ASN A 94 -30.55 1.71 17.36
CA ASN A 94 -30.80 1.72 18.77
C ASN A 94 -30.71 0.31 19.34
N PHE A 95 -30.13 0.21 20.52
CA PHE A 95 -29.72 -1.04 21.15
C PHE A 95 -30.24 -1.12 22.58
N SER A 96 -30.65 -2.34 22.97
CA SER A 96 -31.00 -2.68 24.35
C SER A 96 -30.20 -3.90 24.80
N PHE A 97 -29.47 -3.76 25.89
CA PHE A 97 -28.67 -4.81 26.50
C PHE A 97 -29.40 -5.43 27.69
N GLY A 98 -30.53 -6.10 27.41
CA GLY A 98 -31.37 -6.71 28.42
C GLY A 98 -32.18 -5.75 29.25
N ASP A 99 -32.51 -4.57 28.74
CA ASP A 99 -33.33 -3.56 29.39
C ASP A 99 -34.78 -3.60 28.85
N TYR A 100 -34.99 -3.31 27.57
CA TYR A 100 -36.28 -3.47 26.90
C TYR A 100 -36.18 -4.51 25.77
N PHE A 101 -37.33 -4.95 25.26
CA PHE A 101 -37.38 -5.97 24.22
C PHE A 101 -38.41 -5.60 23.12
N LYS A 102 -39.08 -6.57 22.51
CA LYS A 102 -39.89 -6.40 21.28
C LYS A 102 -40.92 -5.27 21.37
N ARG A 103 -41.67 -5.18 22.44
CA ARG A 103 -42.77 -4.19 22.60
C ARG A 103 -42.27 -2.76 22.51
N ASP A 104 -41.29 -2.40 23.33
CA ASP A 104 -40.76 -1.03 23.32
C ASP A 104 -39.99 -0.73 22.01
N ALA A 105 -39.24 -1.71 21.49
CA ALA A 105 -38.51 -1.54 20.21
C ALA A 105 -39.48 -1.21 19.06
N ILE A 106 -40.59 -1.95 18.95
CA ILE A 106 -41.58 -1.75 17.90
C ILE A 106 -42.33 -0.42 18.12
N GLN A 107 -42.68 -0.08 19.38
CA GLN A 107 -43.34 1.18 19.70
C GLN A 107 -42.45 2.37 19.38
N TYR A 108 -41.17 2.35 19.74
CA TYR A 108 -40.22 3.43 19.41
C TYR A 108 -40.04 3.57 17.90
N ALA A 109 -39.90 2.47 17.16
CA ALA A 109 -39.78 2.52 15.74
C ALA A 109 -40.99 3.15 15.05
N TRP A 110 -42.18 2.73 15.44
CA TRP A 110 -43.41 3.28 14.87
C TRP A 110 -43.62 4.75 15.24
N GLU A 111 -43.35 5.12 16.49
CA GLU A 111 -43.44 6.51 16.96
C GLU A 111 -42.47 7.42 16.18
N LEU A 112 -41.24 6.99 16.03
CA LEU A 112 -40.23 7.74 15.29
C LEU A 112 -40.64 7.95 13.82
N LEU A 113 -41.03 6.89 13.13
CA LEU A 113 -41.36 6.97 11.69
C LEU A 113 -42.64 7.79 11.46
N THR A 114 -43.71 7.56 12.23
CA THR A 114 -45.02 8.15 11.95
C THR A 114 -45.24 9.51 12.60
N LYS A 115 -44.68 9.75 13.83
CA LYS A 115 -44.90 11.00 14.55
C LYS A 115 -43.75 12.00 14.44
N VAL A 116 -42.52 11.53 14.47
CA VAL A 116 -41.31 12.41 14.41
C VAL A 116 -40.92 12.71 12.99
N TYR A 117 -40.83 11.68 12.15
CA TYR A 117 -40.54 11.86 10.73
C TYR A 117 -41.76 12.13 9.87
N GLY A 118 -42.95 11.79 10.37
CA GLY A 118 -44.23 12.09 9.71
C GLY A 118 -44.54 11.23 8.50
N LEU A 119 -44.00 10.00 8.44
CA LEU A 119 -44.30 9.10 7.33
C LEU A 119 -45.75 8.62 7.39
N PRO A 120 -46.46 8.55 6.24
CA PRO A 120 -47.80 8.04 6.16
C PRO A 120 -47.86 6.56 6.57
N ALA A 121 -48.66 6.24 7.59
CA ALA A 121 -48.80 4.88 8.13
C ALA A 121 -49.33 3.88 7.08
N ASP A 122 -50.08 4.34 6.09
CA ASP A 122 -50.61 3.53 5.00
C ASP A 122 -49.56 3.16 3.94
N LYS A 123 -48.41 3.81 3.96
CA LYS A 123 -47.25 3.48 3.13
C LYS A 123 -46.30 2.48 3.77
N LEU A 124 -46.53 2.10 5.04
CA LEU A 124 -45.66 1.21 5.79
C LEU A 124 -46.22 -0.23 5.81
N THR A 125 -45.37 -1.20 5.46
CA THR A 125 -45.60 -2.65 5.53
C THR A 125 -44.54 -3.24 6.42
N VAL A 126 -44.91 -4.23 7.25
CA VAL A 126 -43.96 -4.87 8.16
C VAL A 126 -43.88 -6.38 7.91
N THR A 127 -42.74 -6.95 8.14
CA THR A 127 -42.52 -8.40 8.11
C THR A 127 -42.23 -8.91 9.52
N VAL A 128 -42.54 -10.16 9.80
CA VAL A 128 -42.17 -10.86 11.03
C VAL A 128 -41.74 -12.28 10.68
N TYR A 129 -40.84 -12.85 11.49
CA TYR A 129 -40.50 -14.27 11.36
C TYR A 129 -41.73 -15.14 11.64
N ILE A 130 -41.94 -16.19 10.88
CA ILE A 130 -43.15 -17.01 10.88
C ILE A 130 -43.53 -17.55 12.24
N GLU A 131 -42.53 -17.86 13.09
CA GLU A 131 -42.75 -18.36 14.47
C GLU A 131 -42.82 -17.24 15.54
N ASP A 132 -42.67 -15.97 15.17
CA ASP A 132 -42.68 -14.84 16.12
C ASP A 132 -44.10 -14.25 16.29
N ASP A 133 -44.93 -14.99 16.96
CA ASP A 133 -46.32 -14.55 17.27
C ASP A 133 -46.34 -13.30 18.15
N GLU A 134 -45.37 -13.13 19.05
CA GLU A 134 -45.28 -11.97 19.92
C GLU A 134 -45.09 -10.66 19.11
N ALA A 135 -44.15 -10.64 18.19
CA ALA A 135 -43.95 -9.48 17.32
C ALA A 135 -45.19 -9.21 16.43
N TYR A 136 -45.80 -10.28 15.90
CA TYR A 136 -47.03 -10.17 15.11
C TYR A 136 -48.17 -9.54 15.94
N ASP A 137 -48.39 -10.01 17.15
CA ASP A 137 -49.45 -9.51 18.02
C ASP A 137 -49.25 -8.05 18.46
N ILE A 138 -47.99 -7.65 18.69
CA ILE A 138 -47.65 -6.24 18.99
C ILE A 138 -48.01 -5.35 17.78
N TRP A 139 -47.65 -5.74 16.57
CA TRP A 139 -47.98 -4.98 15.38
C TRP A 139 -49.49 -4.89 15.13
N ALA A 140 -50.19 -6.03 15.22
CA ALA A 140 -51.62 -6.10 14.91
C ALA A 140 -52.52 -5.48 15.99
N LYS A 141 -52.24 -5.77 17.29
CA LYS A 141 -53.14 -5.47 18.39
C LYS A 141 -52.74 -4.20 19.15
N GLU A 142 -51.45 -3.90 19.29
CA GLU A 142 -51.01 -2.72 20.06
C GLU A 142 -50.76 -1.52 19.18
N ILE A 143 -50.08 -1.71 18.06
CA ILE A 143 -49.80 -0.65 17.09
C ILE A 143 -51.02 -0.41 16.16
N GLY A 144 -51.76 -1.47 15.83
CA GLY A 144 -52.93 -1.40 14.97
C GLY A 144 -52.61 -1.39 13.48
N VAL A 145 -51.50 -1.99 13.06
CA VAL A 145 -51.19 -2.19 11.65
C VAL A 145 -52.18 -3.21 11.08
N PRO A 146 -52.85 -2.90 9.94
CA PRO A 146 -53.74 -3.85 9.28
C PRO A 146 -53.07 -5.15 8.98
N THR A 147 -53.74 -6.30 9.22
CA THR A 147 -53.15 -7.64 9.11
C THR A 147 -52.66 -7.97 7.72
N GLU A 148 -53.23 -7.40 6.67
CA GLU A 148 -52.80 -7.51 5.28
C GLU A 148 -51.45 -6.81 4.99
N ARG A 149 -50.97 -5.98 5.91
CA ARG A 149 -49.66 -5.33 5.84
C ARG A 149 -48.68 -5.87 6.89
N ILE A 150 -48.98 -6.98 7.53
CA ILE A 150 -48.09 -7.74 8.42
C ILE A 150 -47.80 -9.07 7.76
N ILE A 151 -46.63 -9.21 7.15
CA ILE A 151 -46.26 -10.36 6.33
C ILE A 151 -45.38 -11.30 7.15
N ARG A 152 -45.79 -12.59 7.22
CA ARG A 152 -44.98 -13.62 7.88
C ARG A 152 -44.02 -14.26 6.90
N ILE A 153 -42.72 -14.24 7.18
CA ILE A 153 -41.66 -14.83 6.37
C ILE A 153 -41.08 -16.06 7.09
N GLY A 154 -41.11 -17.21 6.40
CA GLY A 154 -40.58 -18.47 6.91
C GLY A 154 -39.12 -18.69 6.60
N ASP A 155 -38.70 -19.98 6.74
CA ASP A 155 -37.33 -20.42 6.40
C ASP A 155 -37.15 -20.51 4.87
N ASN A 156 -37.04 -19.37 4.21
CA ASN A 156 -37.04 -19.23 2.74
C ASN A 156 -35.66 -19.47 2.09
N LYS A 157 -34.61 -19.73 2.89
CA LYS A 157 -33.23 -19.96 2.41
C LYS A 157 -32.74 -21.40 2.61
N GLY A 158 -33.70 -22.37 2.69
CA GLY A 158 -33.41 -23.79 2.59
C GLY A 158 -32.98 -24.54 3.85
N ALA A 159 -32.89 -23.89 5.01
CA ALA A 159 -32.58 -24.51 6.29
C ALA A 159 -33.35 -23.82 7.43
N ARG A 160 -33.48 -24.49 8.58
CA ARG A 160 -34.11 -23.89 9.76
C ARG A 160 -33.34 -22.64 10.22
N TYR A 161 -34.06 -21.58 10.50
CA TYR A 161 -33.52 -20.24 10.82
C TYR A 161 -32.76 -19.56 9.67
N ALA A 162 -32.74 -20.14 8.48
CA ALA A 162 -32.25 -19.50 7.27
C ALA A 162 -33.41 -18.74 6.60
N SER A 163 -33.68 -17.54 7.09
CA SER A 163 -34.79 -16.69 6.71
C SER A 163 -34.34 -15.23 6.58
N ASP A 164 -35.04 -14.43 5.77
CA ASP A 164 -34.85 -12.99 5.71
C ASP A 164 -35.25 -12.34 7.05
N ASN A 165 -36.23 -12.91 7.76
CA ASN A 165 -36.65 -12.45 9.07
C ASN A 165 -36.03 -13.22 10.26
N PHE A 166 -34.88 -13.88 10.04
CA PHE A 166 -34.05 -14.40 11.13
C PHE A 166 -32.59 -13.95 10.90
N TRP A 167 -32.15 -12.96 11.67
CA TRP A 167 -30.88 -12.31 11.45
C TRP A 167 -29.73 -13.03 12.15
N GLN A 168 -28.57 -13.12 11.44
CA GLN A 168 -27.31 -13.71 11.92
C GLN A 168 -26.16 -12.85 11.42
N MET A 169 -25.23 -12.47 12.30
CA MET A 169 -24.08 -11.65 11.93
C MET A 169 -23.08 -12.41 11.03
N ALA A 170 -22.81 -13.65 11.41
CA ALA A 170 -21.87 -14.56 10.74
C ALA A 170 -22.29 -16.02 10.97
N ASP A 171 -21.41 -16.98 10.71
CA ASP A 171 -21.66 -18.40 11.01
C ASP A 171 -21.76 -18.66 12.51
N THR A 172 -21.21 -17.77 13.35
CA THR A 172 -21.24 -17.79 14.81
C THR A 172 -21.59 -16.40 15.36
N GLY A 173 -22.11 -16.35 16.56
CA GLY A 173 -22.41 -15.10 17.28
C GLY A 173 -23.89 -14.87 17.59
N PRO A 174 -24.25 -13.70 18.11
CA PRO A 174 -25.62 -13.35 18.46
C PRO A 174 -26.55 -13.38 17.26
N CYS A 175 -27.76 -13.92 17.45
CA CYS A 175 -28.76 -14.05 16.40
C CYS A 175 -30.16 -14.13 16.98
N GLY A 176 -31.17 -13.94 16.13
CA GLY A 176 -32.58 -14.05 16.53
C GLY A 176 -33.57 -13.60 15.45
N PRO A 177 -34.87 -13.80 15.68
CA PRO A 177 -35.89 -13.32 14.76
C PRO A 177 -35.87 -11.80 14.65
N CYS A 178 -36.27 -11.30 13.50
CA CYS A 178 -36.37 -9.87 13.27
C CYS A 178 -37.69 -9.47 12.63
N THR A 179 -38.02 -8.21 12.75
CA THR A 179 -39.12 -7.57 12.04
C THR A 179 -38.56 -6.41 11.22
N GLU A 180 -38.98 -6.34 9.99
CA GLU A 180 -38.53 -5.31 9.08
C GLU A 180 -39.65 -4.37 8.70
N ILE A 181 -39.37 -3.11 8.50
CA ILE A 181 -40.32 -2.08 8.09
C ILE A 181 -39.95 -1.64 6.68
N PHE A 182 -40.93 -1.76 5.79
CA PHE A 182 -40.82 -1.39 4.38
C PHE A 182 -41.65 -0.16 4.08
N TYR A 183 -41.14 0.66 3.15
CA TYR A 183 -41.89 1.81 2.62
C TYR A 183 -42.32 1.53 1.17
N ASP A 184 -43.63 1.72 0.86
CA ASP A 184 -44.19 1.63 -0.48
C ASP A 184 -44.04 2.96 -1.22
N HIS A 185 -43.14 3.01 -2.20
CA HIS A 185 -42.95 4.17 -3.07
C HIS A 185 -44.11 4.44 -4.02
N GLY A 186 -45.03 3.48 -4.17
CA GLY A 186 -46.21 3.63 -5.02
C GLY A 186 -46.19 2.76 -6.28
N ALA A 187 -47.36 2.67 -6.92
CA ALA A 187 -47.58 1.73 -8.02
C ALA A 187 -46.84 2.09 -9.31
N ASP A 188 -46.29 3.29 -9.41
CA ASP A 188 -45.49 3.71 -10.56
C ASP A 188 -44.09 3.13 -10.57
N ILE A 189 -43.65 2.56 -9.44
CA ILE A 189 -42.36 1.87 -9.29
C ILE A 189 -42.58 0.37 -9.41
N PRO A 190 -41.78 -0.35 -10.24
CA PRO A 190 -41.87 -1.81 -10.36
C PRO A 190 -41.47 -2.52 -9.06
N GLY A 191 -42.21 -3.56 -8.68
CA GLY A 191 -41.93 -4.39 -7.51
C GLY A 191 -43.18 -4.75 -6.73
N GLY A 192 -43.06 -5.80 -5.92
CA GLY A 192 -44.14 -6.33 -5.07
C GLY A 192 -43.81 -6.24 -3.57
N PRO A 193 -44.77 -6.50 -2.70
CA PRO A 193 -44.53 -6.53 -1.27
C PRO A 193 -43.58 -7.69 -0.89
N PRO A 194 -42.91 -7.62 0.29
CA PRO A 194 -42.07 -8.71 0.79
C PRO A 194 -42.78 -10.06 0.75
N GLY A 195 -42.09 -11.13 0.39
CA GLY A 195 -42.63 -12.47 0.23
C GLY A 195 -43.37 -12.71 -1.10
N SER A 196 -43.46 -11.72 -1.99
CA SER A 196 -44.04 -11.86 -3.32
C SER A 196 -42.98 -12.23 -4.36
N PRO A 197 -43.35 -12.78 -5.53
CA PRO A 197 -42.39 -13.09 -6.61
C PRO A 197 -41.60 -11.88 -7.10
N ASP A 198 -42.12 -10.67 -6.96
CA ASP A 198 -41.53 -9.41 -7.42
C ASP A 198 -40.95 -8.57 -6.28
N GLU A 199 -40.62 -9.18 -5.13
CA GLU A 199 -40.07 -8.50 -3.94
C GLU A 199 -38.72 -7.82 -4.17
N ASP A 200 -37.91 -8.32 -5.11
CA ASP A 200 -36.62 -7.73 -5.47
C ASP A 200 -36.71 -6.36 -6.19
N GLY A 201 -37.93 -5.94 -6.54
CA GLY A 201 -38.19 -4.64 -7.16
C GLY A 201 -37.91 -3.45 -6.23
N ASP A 202 -37.93 -2.25 -6.80
CA ASP A 202 -37.57 -1.02 -6.07
C ASP A 202 -38.81 -0.28 -5.47
N ARG A 203 -40.01 -0.90 -5.48
CA ARG A 203 -41.23 -0.30 -4.94
C ARG A 203 -41.31 -0.37 -3.42
N PHE A 204 -41.14 -1.58 -2.87
CA PHE A 204 -41.14 -1.81 -1.40
C PHE A 204 -39.70 -1.87 -0.92
N ILE A 205 -39.24 -0.78 -0.29
CA ILE A 205 -37.88 -0.69 0.20
C ILE A 205 -37.83 -0.89 1.69
N GLU A 206 -37.07 -1.88 2.15
CA GLU A 206 -36.74 -2.04 3.58
C GLU A 206 -35.99 -0.78 4.05
N ILE A 207 -36.60 -0.08 5.02
CA ILE A 207 -36.02 1.12 5.62
C ILE A 207 -35.44 0.84 7.00
N TRP A 208 -35.96 -0.16 7.73
CA TRP A 208 -35.51 -0.46 9.08
C TRP A 208 -35.66 -1.93 9.42
N ASN A 209 -34.64 -2.54 10.02
CA ASN A 209 -34.65 -3.88 10.55
C ASN A 209 -34.51 -3.84 12.08
N LEU A 210 -35.44 -4.45 12.84
CA LEU A 210 -35.42 -4.59 14.27
C LEU A 210 -35.15 -6.06 14.60
N VAL A 211 -33.96 -6.33 15.15
CA VAL A 211 -33.52 -7.68 15.49
C VAL A 211 -33.67 -7.97 16.96
N PHE A 212 -34.32 -9.07 17.29
CA PHE A 212 -34.56 -9.54 18.65
C PHE A 212 -33.57 -10.65 18.99
N MET A 213 -32.41 -10.25 19.49
CA MET A 213 -31.32 -11.15 19.83
C MET A 213 -31.70 -12.03 21.02
N GLN A 214 -31.85 -13.32 20.75
CA GLN A 214 -32.24 -14.33 21.74
C GLN A 214 -31.23 -15.43 21.91
N PHE A 215 -30.39 -15.65 20.89
CA PHE A 215 -29.48 -16.77 20.80
C PHE A 215 -28.07 -16.31 20.48
N ASN A 216 -27.09 -17.15 20.87
CA ASN A 216 -25.72 -17.12 20.43
C ASN A 216 -25.42 -18.44 19.73
N ARG A 217 -25.04 -18.41 18.46
CA ARG A 217 -24.70 -19.59 17.66
C ARG A 217 -23.23 -19.88 17.79
N ASP A 218 -22.86 -21.12 18.16
CA ASP A 218 -21.48 -21.58 18.25
C ASP A 218 -20.93 -22.12 16.90
N GLU A 219 -19.65 -22.52 16.90
CA GLU A 219 -18.98 -23.08 15.71
C GLU A 219 -19.59 -24.41 15.23
N ALA A 220 -20.25 -25.14 16.10
CA ALA A 220 -20.99 -26.38 15.76
C ALA A 220 -22.40 -26.11 15.19
N GLY A 221 -22.81 -24.82 15.17
CA GLY A 221 -24.14 -24.41 14.71
C GLY A 221 -25.25 -24.54 15.77
N VAL A 222 -24.87 -24.80 17.03
CA VAL A 222 -25.83 -24.94 18.14
C VAL A 222 -26.24 -23.56 18.64
N MET A 223 -27.55 -23.40 18.88
CA MET A 223 -28.16 -22.16 19.35
C MET A 223 -28.24 -22.15 20.88
N HIS A 224 -27.42 -21.37 21.54
CA HIS A 224 -27.42 -21.14 22.97
C HIS A 224 -28.24 -19.89 23.30
N LYS A 225 -29.06 -19.91 24.32
CA LYS A 225 -29.80 -18.71 24.77
C LYS A 225 -28.82 -17.67 25.29
N LEU A 226 -29.00 -16.43 24.90
CA LEU A 226 -28.27 -15.30 25.51
C LEU A 226 -28.61 -15.16 26.99
N PRO A 227 -27.71 -14.62 27.81
CA PRO A 227 -27.97 -14.36 29.24
C PRO A 227 -29.21 -13.49 29.46
N LYS A 228 -29.43 -12.54 28.56
CA LYS A 228 -30.62 -11.70 28.51
C LYS A 228 -31.01 -11.45 27.06
N PRO A 229 -32.31 -11.38 26.72
CA PRO A 229 -32.73 -10.97 25.40
C PRO A 229 -32.37 -9.51 25.14
N CYS A 230 -31.86 -9.23 23.97
CA CYS A 230 -31.35 -7.92 23.59
C CYS A 230 -31.99 -7.42 22.28
N VAL A 231 -31.90 -6.12 22.04
CA VAL A 231 -32.39 -5.50 20.80
C VAL A 231 -31.24 -4.88 20.08
N ASP A 232 -31.11 -5.24 18.78
CA ASP A 232 -30.28 -4.58 17.81
C ASP A 232 -31.16 -4.05 16.68
N THR A 233 -30.96 -2.82 16.26
CA THR A 233 -31.69 -2.29 15.11
C THR A 233 -30.76 -1.62 14.10
N GLY A 234 -31.12 -1.71 12.81
CA GLY A 234 -30.38 -1.09 11.73
C GLY A 234 -31.31 -0.43 10.73
N MET A 235 -31.25 0.90 10.64
CA MET A 235 -31.98 1.70 9.63
C MET A 235 -30.97 2.38 8.70
N GLY A 236 -31.07 2.12 7.40
CA GLY A 236 -30.22 2.77 6.40
C GLY A 236 -30.54 4.27 6.32
N MET A 237 -29.57 5.12 6.69
CA MET A 237 -29.77 6.57 6.67
C MET A 237 -30.10 7.06 5.28
N GLU A 238 -29.42 6.57 4.26
CA GLU A 238 -29.61 6.97 2.86
C GLU A 238 -30.99 6.54 2.34
N ARG A 239 -31.48 5.35 2.72
CA ARG A 239 -32.83 4.88 2.36
C ARG A 239 -33.91 5.74 3.02
N LEU A 240 -33.75 6.01 4.32
CA LEU A 240 -34.70 6.90 5.02
C LEU A 240 -34.66 8.32 4.47
N ALA A 241 -33.47 8.84 4.12
CA ALA A 241 -33.34 10.16 3.51
C ALA A 241 -34.07 10.24 2.16
N ALA A 242 -33.98 9.22 1.32
CA ALA A 242 -34.70 9.17 0.06
C ALA A 242 -36.21 9.26 0.28
N VAL A 243 -36.76 8.51 1.21
CA VAL A 243 -38.17 8.56 1.59
C VAL A 243 -38.58 9.95 2.10
N LEU A 244 -37.79 10.55 3.01
CA LEU A 244 -38.10 11.84 3.62
C LEU A 244 -37.88 13.05 2.69
N GLN A 245 -37.09 12.88 1.64
CA GLN A 245 -36.85 13.88 0.59
C GLN A 245 -37.76 13.66 -0.62
N HIS A 246 -38.67 12.66 -0.56
CA HIS A 246 -39.63 12.32 -1.62
C HIS A 246 -38.97 11.98 -2.97
N VAL A 247 -37.85 11.28 -2.90
CA VAL A 247 -37.10 10.76 -4.06
C VAL A 247 -37.08 9.23 -4.01
N HIS A 248 -36.88 8.60 -5.17
CA HIS A 248 -36.90 7.15 -5.25
C HIS A 248 -35.52 6.53 -5.05
N SER A 249 -34.48 7.12 -5.63
CA SER A 249 -33.13 6.61 -5.52
C SER A 249 -32.34 7.30 -4.41
N ASN A 250 -31.56 6.53 -3.64
CA ASN A 250 -30.62 7.08 -2.69
C ASN A 250 -29.64 8.09 -3.30
N TYR A 251 -29.33 7.94 -4.60
CA TYR A 251 -28.46 8.88 -5.33
C TYR A 251 -29.10 10.25 -5.59
N GLU A 252 -30.40 10.40 -5.35
CA GLU A 252 -31.14 11.65 -5.52
C GLU A 252 -31.22 12.49 -4.22
N ILE A 253 -30.77 11.95 -3.07
CA ILE A 253 -30.74 12.71 -1.81
C ILE A 253 -29.73 13.85 -1.86
N ASP A 254 -29.91 14.84 -1.01
CA ASP A 254 -29.08 16.04 -0.90
C ASP A 254 -27.58 15.75 -0.87
N LEU A 255 -27.14 14.81 -0.01
CA LEU A 255 -25.75 14.40 0.13
C LEU A 255 -25.17 13.87 -1.19
N PHE A 256 -25.85 12.92 -1.84
CA PHE A 256 -25.36 12.34 -3.08
C PHE A 256 -25.42 13.32 -4.24
N GLN A 257 -26.46 14.18 -4.32
CA GLN A 257 -26.56 15.19 -5.36
C GLN A 257 -25.44 16.22 -5.28
N HIS A 258 -24.96 16.57 -4.09
CA HIS A 258 -23.77 17.40 -3.95
C HIS A 258 -22.52 16.70 -4.49
N LEU A 259 -22.27 15.46 -4.10
CA LEU A 259 -21.10 14.68 -4.54
C LEU A 259 -21.15 14.36 -6.05
N ILE A 260 -22.34 14.08 -6.61
CA ILE A 260 -22.52 13.85 -8.05
C ILE A 260 -22.15 15.11 -8.85
N ARG A 261 -22.62 16.30 -8.41
CA ARG A 261 -22.24 17.58 -9.04
C ARG A 261 -20.74 17.86 -8.92
N ALA A 262 -20.14 17.56 -7.78
CA ALA A 262 -18.70 17.66 -7.60
C ALA A 262 -17.93 16.72 -8.56
N ALA A 263 -18.36 15.47 -8.67
CA ALA A 263 -17.79 14.50 -9.60
C ALA A 263 -17.97 14.95 -11.08
N ALA A 264 -19.13 15.49 -11.44
CA ALA A 264 -19.40 16.03 -12.77
C ALA A 264 -18.49 17.24 -13.08
N ARG A 265 -18.30 18.16 -12.12
CA ARG A 265 -17.36 19.27 -12.23
C ARG A 265 -15.94 18.81 -12.54
N GLU A 266 -15.45 17.82 -11.81
CA GLU A 266 -14.06 17.34 -11.96
C GLU A 266 -13.86 16.46 -13.20
N THR A 267 -14.90 15.77 -13.67
CA THR A 267 -14.83 14.92 -14.87
C THR A 267 -15.25 15.65 -16.16
N GLY A 268 -15.91 16.81 -16.05
CA GLY A 268 -16.49 17.53 -17.19
C GLY A 268 -17.77 16.90 -17.74
N ALA A 269 -18.38 15.95 -17.02
CA ALA A 269 -19.61 15.31 -17.43
C ALA A 269 -20.80 16.28 -17.31
N THR A 270 -21.67 16.31 -18.32
CA THR A 270 -22.86 17.18 -18.36
C THR A 270 -24.16 16.45 -17.98
N ASP A 271 -24.18 15.12 -18.14
CA ASP A 271 -25.30 14.26 -17.77
C ASP A 271 -25.15 13.81 -16.32
N LEU A 272 -25.90 14.41 -15.40
CA LEU A 272 -25.88 14.09 -13.97
C LEU A 272 -26.52 12.74 -13.62
N GLU A 273 -27.29 12.14 -14.54
CA GLU A 273 -27.89 10.81 -14.35
C GLU A 273 -26.94 9.68 -14.73
N ASN A 274 -25.74 10.00 -15.22
CA ASN A 274 -24.76 9.02 -15.62
C ASN A 274 -24.34 8.13 -14.44
N LYS A 275 -24.48 6.80 -14.61
CA LYS A 275 -24.14 5.80 -13.58
C LYS A 275 -22.71 5.90 -13.07
N SER A 276 -21.77 6.34 -13.92
CA SER A 276 -20.38 6.53 -13.51
C SER A 276 -20.21 7.61 -12.44
N LEU A 277 -21.01 8.68 -12.49
CA LEU A 277 -21.01 9.72 -11.46
C LEU A 277 -21.53 9.18 -10.11
N ARG A 278 -22.55 8.32 -10.15
CA ARG A 278 -23.07 7.64 -8.93
C ARG A 278 -22.00 6.76 -8.27
N VAL A 279 -21.26 5.98 -9.08
CA VAL A 279 -20.15 5.16 -8.58
C VAL A 279 -19.06 6.02 -7.95
N ILE A 280 -18.64 7.10 -8.61
CA ILE A 280 -17.62 8.02 -8.09
C ILE A 280 -18.06 8.65 -6.76
N ALA A 281 -19.33 9.12 -6.69
CA ALA A 281 -19.89 9.73 -5.49
C ALA A 281 -20.00 8.75 -4.30
N ASP A 282 -20.36 7.50 -4.56
CA ASP A 282 -20.35 6.44 -3.54
C ASP A 282 -18.93 6.14 -3.07
N HIS A 283 -18.01 5.96 -4.01
CA HIS A 283 -16.67 5.48 -3.73
C HIS A 283 -15.78 6.49 -3.02
N ILE A 284 -16.02 7.80 -3.19
CA ILE A 284 -15.27 8.81 -2.42
C ILE A 284 -15.61 8.74 -0.92
N ARG A 285 -16.86 8.42 -0.56
CA ARG A 285 -17.26 8.21 0.83
C ARG A 285 -16.52 7.00 1.43
N ALA A 286 -16.59 5.85 0.75
CA ALA A 286 -15.94 4.63 1.20
C ALA A 286 -14.42 4.81 1.33
N ALA A 287 -13.76 5.31 0.28
CA ALA A 287 -12.31 5.49 0.26
C ALA A 287 -11.82 6.46 1.32
N ALA A 288 -12.48 7.61 1.48
CA ALA A 288 -12.10 8.61 2.45
C ALA A 288 -12.20 8.10 3.89
N PHE A 289 -13.34 7.51 4.27
CA PHE A 289 -13.52 7.00 5.65
C PHE A 289 -12.66 5.77 5.96
N MET A 290 -12.39 4.90 4.99
CA MET A 290 -11.42 3.81 5.18
C MET A 290 -10.01 4.35 5.46
N ILE A 291 -9.60 5.43 4.78
CA ILE A 291 -8.30 6.08 5.02
C ILE A 291 -8.28 6.81 6.37
N VAL A 292 -9.36 7.51 6.73
CA VAL A 292 -9.51 8.14 8.06
C VAL A 292 -9.30 7.12 9.18
N ASP A 293 -9.81 5.90 9.00
CA ASP A 293 -9.67 4.80 9.96
C ASP A 293 -8.34 4.02 9.81
N GLY A 294 -7.35 4.58 9.08
CA GLY A 294 -5.98 4.08 9.01
C GLY A 294 -5.72 2.97 8.00
N ILE A 295 -6.66 2.69 7.08
CA ILE A 295 -6.44 1.74 6.00
C ILE A 295 -5.67 2.44 4.87
N ILE A 296 -4.64 1.77 4.36
CA ILE A 296 -3.82 2.25 3.25
C ILE A 296 -4.03 1.34 2.05
N PRO A 297 -4.14 1.87 0.81
CA PRO A 297 -4.28 1.05 -0.39
C PRO A 297 -3.15 0.03 -0.51
N GLY A 298 -3.49 -1.26 -0.61
CA GLY A 298 -2.51 -2.36 -0.61
C GLY A 298 -2.91 -3.53 -1.50
N SER A 299 -2.19 -4.65 -1.39
CA SER A 299 -2.36 -5.85 -2.20
C SER A 299 -3.20 -6.95 -1.53
N GLU A 300 -3.52 -6.83 -0.24
CA GLU A 300 -4.18 -7.88 0.53
C GLU A 300 -5.22 -7.32 1.51
N GLY A 301 -6.18 -8.14 1.89
CA GLY A 301 -7.15 -7.86 2.93
C GLY A 301 -7.91 -6.54 2.74
N ARG A 302 -8.07 -5.78 3.82
CA ARG A 302 -8.76 -4.47 3.84
C ARG A 302 -8.10 -3.44 2.90
N ALA A 303 -6.77 -3.48 2.82
CA ALA A 303 -5.98 -2.60 1.96
C ALA A 303 -6.29 -2.84 0.47
N TYR A 304 -6.52 -4.08 0.08
CA TYR A 304 -6.92 -4.44 -1.27
C TYR A 304 -8.35 -3.97 -1.59
N VAL A 305 -9.28 -4.11 -0.64
CA VAL A 305 -10.66 -3.59 -0.81
C VAL A 305 -10.64 -2.08 -1.05
N LEU A 306 -9.89 -1.32 -0.26
CA LEU A 306 -9.73 0.12 -0.47
C LEU A 306 -9.15 0.43 -1.85
N ARG A 307 -8.08 -0.24 -2.25
CA ARG A 307 -7.45 -0.06 -3.57
C ARG A 307 -8.43 -0.37 -4.70
N ARG A 308 -9.22 -1.43 -4.57
CA ARG A 308 -10.24 -1.82 -5.55
C ARG A 308 -11.31 -0.73 -5.71
N ILE A 309 -11.81 -0.17 -4.61
CA ILE A 309 -12.79 0.93 -4.62
C ILE A 309 -12.22 2.15 -5.33
N ILE A 310 -11.00 2.58 -4.97
CA ILE A 310 -10.33 3.72 -5.61
C ILE A 310 -10.20 3.48 -7.12
N ARG A 311 -9.63 2.35 -7.52
CA ARG A 311 -9.38 2.04 -8.95
C ARG A 311 -10.66 1.93 -9.75
N ARG A 312 -11.75 1.43 -9.15
CA ARG A 312 -13.07 1.40 -9.78
C ARG A 312 -13.59 2.82 -10.04
N ALA A 313 -13.46 3.72 -9.08
CA ALA A 313 -13.81 5.14 -9.27
C ALA A 313 -12.99 5.80 -10.39
N LEU A 314 -11.67 5.55 -10.43
CA LEU A 314 -10.78 6.08 -11.46
C LEU A 314 -11.14 5.58 -12.86
N ARG A 315 -11.48 4.30 -12.99
CA ARG A 315 -11.97 3.73 -14.25
C ARG A 315 -13.26 4.40 -14.71
N HIS A 316 -14.21 4.67 -13.79
CA HIS A 316 -15.44 5.39 -14.12
C HIS A 316 -15.17 6.85 -14.53
N GLY A 317 -14.18 7.51 -13.92
CA GLY A 317 -13.69 8.80 -14.38
C GLY A 317 -13.10 8.75 -15.79
N HIS A 318 -12.27 7.75 -16.06
CA HIS A 318 -11.71 7.52 -17.40
C HIS A 318 -12.80 7.27 -18.45
N LYS A 319 -13.85 6.52 -18.10
CA LYS A 319 -15.04 6.31 -18.96
C LYS A 319 -15.78 7.61 -19.29
N LEU A 320 -15.71 8.60 -18.39
CA LEU A 320 -16.27 9.95 -18.63
C LEU A 320 -15.28 10.89 -19.37
N GLY A 321 -14.10 10.38 -19.77
CA GLY A 321 -13.08 11.13 -20.49
C GLY A 321 -12.06 11.84 -19.60
N GLN A 322 -12.10 11.67 -18.29
CA GLN A 322 -11.13 12.26 -17.37
C GLN A 322 -9.86 11.40 -17.29
N THR A 323 -8.76 11.92 -17.82
CA THR A 323 -7.44 11.23 -17.84
C THR A 323 -6.44 11.79 -16.82
N LYS A 324 -6.77 12.92 -16.18
CA LYS A 324 -5.92 13.55 -15.14
C LYS A 324 -6.42 13.19 -13.75
N PRO A 325 -5.56 13.20 -12.75
CA PRO A 325 -5.97 13.01 -11.35
C PRO A 325 -7.09 13.98 -10.93
N PHE A 326 -8.18 13.44 -10.42
CA PHE A 326 -9.40 14.20 -10.10
C PHE A 326 -10.08 13.75 -8.80
N PHE A 327 -10.02 12.43 -8.50
CA PHE A 327 -10.81 11.81 -7.45
C PHE A 327 -10.44 12.36 -6.06
N TYR A 328 -9.15 12.61 -5.81
CA TYR A 328 -8.66 13.21 -4.57
C TYR A 328 -9.27 14.59 -4.26
N LYS A 329 -9.66 15.35 -5.27
CA LYS A 329 -10.26 16.69 -5.11
C LYS A 329 -11.64 16.64 -4.46
N LEU A 330 -12.37 15.53 -4.66
CA LEU A 330 -13.70 15.32 -4.09
C LEU A 330 -13.68 15.19 -2.55
N VAL A 331 -12.52 15.00 -1.94
CA VAL A 331 -12.38 14.95 -0.47
C VAL A 331 -12.84 16.27 0.16
N ALA A 332 -12.57 17.40 -0.48
CA ALA A 332 -13.00 18.71 0.01
C ALA A 332 -14.53 18.84 0.02
N ASP A 333 -15.20 18.38 -1.05
CA ASP A 333 -16.67 18.39 -1.14
C ASP A 333 -17.28 17.42 -0.13
N LEU A 334 -16.70 16.24 0.06
CA LEU A 334 -17.12 15.27 1.08
C LEU A 334 -17.00 15.84 2.49
N ALA A 335 -15.90 16.55 2.78
CA ALA A 335 -15.68 17.16 4.09
C ALA A 335 -16.70 18.28 4.39
N ILE A 336 -17.21 18.97 3.39
CA ILE A 336 -18.32 19.94 3.53
C ILE A 336 -19.60 19.20 3.95
N GLU A 337 -19.93 18.09 3.31
CA GLU A 337 -21.19 17.36 3.55
C GLU A 337 -21.18 16.54 4.84
N MET A 338 -20.06 15.88 5.16
CA MET A 338 -20.01 14.92 6.24
C MET A 338 -19.09 15.34 7.40
N GLY A 339 -18.24 16.36 7.24
CA GLY A 339 -17.29 16.79 8.26
C GLY A 339 -17.94 17.32 9.54
N GLY A 340 -19.18 17.82 9.46
CA GLY A 340 -19.94 18.24 10.64
C GLY A 340 -20.34 17.07 11.55
N ALA A 341 -20.72 15.92 10.97
CA ALA A 341 -21.04 14.70 11.68
C ALA A 341 -19.77 13.90 12.09
N TYR A 342 -18.71 14.03 11.31
CA TYR A 342 -17.46 13.29 11.47
C TYR A 342 -16.25 14.24 11.47
N PRO A 343 -15.93 14.92 12.59
CA PRO A 343 -14.81 15.87 12.69
C PRO A 343 -13.46 15.27 12.28
N GLU A 344 -13.25 13.97 12.50
CA GLU A 344 -12.05 13.23 12.11
C GLU A 344 -11.80 13.25 10.60
N LEU A 345 -12.83 13.33 9.77
CA LEU A 345 -12.70 13.53 8.33
C LEU A 345 -12.13 14.91 7.99
N GLN A 346 -12.58 15.94 8.71
CA GLN A 346 -12.09 17.31 8.53
C GLN A 346 -10.62 17.43 8.93
N GLU A 347 -10.24 16.79 10.05
CA GLU A 347 -8.86 16.78 10.56
C GLU A 347 -7.91 16.02 9.60
N ALA A 348 -8.37 14.90 9.03
CA ALA A 348 -7.57 14.06 8.13
C ALA A 348 -7.66 14.47 6.65
N LYS A 349 -8.41 15.48 6.29
CA LYS A 349 -8.76 15.85 4.91
C LYS A 349 -7.56 15.89 3.96
N ASP A 350 -6.50 16.59 4.34
CA ASP A 350 -5.31 16.74 3.50
C ASP A 350 -4.53 15.44 3.34
N ASN A 351 -4.44 14.63 4.41
CA ASN A 351 -3.82 13.30 4.35
C ASN A 351 -4.61 12.35 3.43
N VAL A 352 -5.94 12.35 3.55
CA VAL A 352 -6.81 11.56 2.67
C VAL A 352 -6.64 11.96 1.21
N ALA A 353 -6.65 13.26 0.91
CA ALA A 353 -6.47 13.78 -0.44
C ALA A 353 -5.09 13.39 -1.01
N ASN A 354 -4.01 13.52 -0.23
CA ASN A 354 -2.66 13.17 -0.66
C ASN A 354 -2.51 11.68 -0.93
N MET A 355 -3.11 10.83 -0.10
CA MET A 355 -3.06 9.37 -0.27
C MET A 355 -3.86 8.92 -1.52
N LEU A 356 -5.04 9.48 -1.73
CA LEU A 356 -5.82 9.24 -2.94
C LEU A 356 -5.09 9.70 -4.19
N LYS A 357 -4.50 10.90 -4.17
CA LYS A 357 -3.72 11.44 -5.29
C LYS A 357 -2.55 10.54 -5.65
N ALA A 358 -1.81 10.05 -4.67
CA ALA A 358 -0.67 9.15 -4.89
C ALA A 358 -1.08 7.80 -5.53
N GLU A 359 -2.21 7.19 -5.09
CA GLU A 359 -2.73 5.96 -5.71
C GLU A 359 -3.30 6.23 -7.11
N GLU A 360 -3.92 7.39 -7.32
CA GLU A 360 -4.48 7.83 -8.58
C GLU A 360 -3.39 8.05 -9.64
N GLU A 361 -2.32 8.77 -9.31
CA GLU A 361 -1.17 8.99 -10.19
C GLU A 361 -0.49 7.66 -10.56
N ARG A 362 -0.29 6.77 -9.56
CA ARG A 362 0.30 5.44 -9.79
C ARG A 362 -0.56 4.56 -10.68
N PHE A 363 -1.88 4.60 -10.51
CA PHE A 363 -2.80 3.76 -11.28
C PHE A 363 -3.11 4.33 -12.65
N GLY A 364 -2.94 5.64 -12.88
CA GLY A 364 -3.24 6.30 -14.17
C GLY A 364 -2.51 5.66 -15.34
N GLU A 365 -1.19 5.42 -15.21
CA GLU A 365 -0.38 4.75 -16.24
C GLU A 365 -0.82 3.29 -16.47
N THR A 366 -1.11 2.58 -15.37
CA THR A 366 -1.62 1.20 -15.40
C THR A 366 -2.97 1.12 -16.09
N LEU A 367 -3.88 2.05 -15.78
CA LEU A 367 -5.22 2.10 -16.36
C LEU A 367 -5.15 2.33 -17.87
N GLU A 368 -4.38 3.32 -18.31
CA GLU A 368 -4.26 3.64 -19.73
C GLU A 368 -3.67 2.46 -20.53
N THR A 369 -2.60 1.85 -20.01
CA THR A 369 -1.94 0.71 -20.65
C THR A 369 -2.83 -0.53 -20.63
N GLY A 370 -3.44 -0.87 -19.50
CA GLY A 370 -4.33 -2.01 -19.36
C GLY A 370 -5.57 -1.90 -20.24
N MET A 371 -6.17 -0.71 -20.35
CA MET A 371 -7.30 -0.47 -21.27
C MET A 371 -6.90 -0.66 -22.73
N LYS A 372 -5.72 -0.19 -23.16
CA LYS A 372 -5.23 -0.40 -24.55
C LYS A 372 -5.04 -1.89 -24.86
N VAL A 373 -4.48 -2.65 -23.94
CA VAL A 373 -4.29 -4.12 -24.10
C VAL A 373 -5.63 -4.84 -24.15
N LEU A 374 -6.55 -4.48 -23.25
CA LEU A 374 -7.90 -5.05 -23.21
C LEU A 374 -8.67 -4.79 -24.51
N GLU A 375 -8.67 -3.55 -24.99
CA GLU A 375 -9.35 -3.18 -26.25
C GLU A 375 -8.72 -3.88 -27.46
N ALA A 376 -7.39 -4.01 -27.48
CA ALA A 376 -6.69 -4.76 -28.52
C ALA A 376 -7.04 -6.25 -28.55
N GLN A 377 -7.31 -6.85 -27.38
CA GLN A 377 -7.75 -8.24 -27.27
C GLN A 377 -9.22 -8.39 -27.69
N LEU A 378 -10.09 -7.48 -27.24
CA LEU A 378 -11.51 -7.47 -27.64
C LEU A 378 -11.70 -7.19 -29.14
N ALA A 379 -10.77 -6.51 -29.77
CA ALA A 379 -10.77 -6.34 -31.24
C ALA A 379 -10.44 -7.66 -31.98
N LYS A 380 -9.75 -8.61 -31.34
CA LYS A 380 -9.44 -9.95 -31.89
C LYS A 380 -10.55 -10.94 -31.58
N ASP A 381 -11.09 -10.90 -30.35
CA ASP A 381 -12.18 -11.75 -29.88
C ASP A 381 -13.17 -10.89 -29.08
N ALA A 382 -14.30 -10.58 -29.69
CA ALA A 382 -15.36 -9.77 -29.10
C ALA A 382 -16.26 -10.54 -28.12
N THR A 383 -16.05 -11.87 -27.93
CA THR A 383 -16.93 -12.72 -27.12
C THR A 383 -16.56 -12.75 -25.65
N GLY A 384 -15.30 -12.47 -25.33
CA GLY A 384 -14.85 -12.46 -23.94
C GLY A 384 -13.35 -12.30 -23.76
N ILE A 385 -12.94 -12.39 -22.50
CA ILE A 385 -11.53 -12.39 -22.08
C ILE A 385 -11.21 -13.73 -21.43
N ASP A 386 -10.22 -14.42 -22.00
CA ASP A 386 -9.72 -15.68 -21.45
C ASP A 386 -8.86 -15.46 -20.18
N GLY A 387 -8.70 -16.54 -19.38
CA GLY A 387 -7.98 -16.49 -18.11
C GLY A 387 -6.49 -16.13 -18.23
N ALA A 388 -5.82 -16.57 -19.31
CA ALA A 388 -4.41 -16.25 -19.54
C ALA A 388 -4.20 -14.78 -19.88
N THR A 389 -5.06 -14.21 -20.68
CA THR A 389 -5.08 -12.76 -20.97
C THR A 389 -5.37 -11.94 -19.72
N ALA A 390 -6.36 -12.34 -18.92
CA ALA A 390 -6.70 -11.69 -17.66
C ALA A 390 -5.52 -11.75 -16.66
N PHE A 391 -4.84 -12.88 -16.59
CA PHE A 391 -3.65 -13.04 -15.76
C PHE A 391 -2.48 -12.18 -16.25
N THR A 392 -2.26 -12.08 -17.55
CA THR A 392 -1.24 -11.20 -18.14
C THR A 392 -1.52 -9.72 -17.84
N LEU A 393 -2.79 -9.31 -17.95
CA LEU A 393 -3.22 -7.96 -17.57
C LEU A 393 -2.89 -7.66 -16.09
N TYR A 394 -3.10 -8.64 -15.22
CA TYR A 394 -2.82 -8.51 -13.78
C TYR A 394 -1.32 -8.54 -13.48
N GLU A 395 -0.60 -9.59 -13.90
CA GLU A 395 0.80 -9.83 -13.52
C GLU A 395 1.77 -8.85 -14.19
N THR A 396 1.60 -8.63 -15.49
CA THR A 396 2.53 -7.81 -16.29
C THR A 396 2.20 -6.32 -16.25
N TYR A 397 0.91 -5.99 -16.33
CA TYR A 397 0.45 -4.60 -16.43
C TYR A 397 -0.16 -4.07 -15.14
N GLY A 398 -0.34 -4.90 -14.11
CA GLY A 398 -0.92 -4.49 -12.83
C GLY A 398 -2.41 -4.11 -12.91
N PHE A 399 -3.10 -4.51 -13.99
CA PHE A 399 -4.52 -4.22 -14.20
C PHE A 399 -5.37 -5.24 -13.45
N PRO A 400 -6.18 -4.85 -12.46
CA PRO A 400 -6.87 -5.79 -11.58
C PRO A 400 -7.89 -6.68 -12.32
N PRO A 401 -7.99 -7.99 -11.98
CA PRO A 401 -8.90 -8.91 -12.65
C PRO A 401 -10.38 -8.56 -12.43
N ASP A 402 -10.73 -8.02 -11.28
CA ASP A 402 -12.08 -7.55 -10.97
C ASP A 402 -12.49 -6.34 -11.82
N LEU A 403 -11.57 -5.45 -12.18
CA LEU A 403 -11.87 -4.39 -13.17
C LEU A 403 -12.09 -4.97 -14.58
N THR A 404 -11.32 -6.00 -14.94
CA THR A 404 -11.53 -6.74 -16.20
C THR A 404 -12.90 -7.41 -16.20
N ALA A 405 -13.28 -8.08 -15.10
CA ALA A 405 -14.60 -8.70 -14.94
C ALA A 405 -15.75 -7.66 -14.99
N ASP A 406 -15.59 -6.50 -14.35
CA ASP A 406 -16.57 -5.41 -14.39
C ASP A 406 -16.77 -4.90 -15.83
N ILE A 407 -15.69 -4.74 -16.61
CA ILE A 407 -15.75 -4.32 -18.01
C ILE A 407 -16.48 -5.38 -18.85
N CYS A 408 -16.15 -6.65 -18.63
CA CYS A 408 -16.82 -7.75 -19.34
C CYS A 408 -18.33 -7.76 -19.06
N ARG A 409 -18.73 -7.61 -17.81
CA ARG A 409 -20.13 -7.52 -17.38
C ARG A 409 -20.86 -6.34 -18.02
N GLU A 410 -20.25 -5.13 -17.98
CA GLU A 410 -20.84 -3.93 -18.60
C GLU A 410 -21.05 -4.06 -20.11
N ARG A 411 -20.19 -4.85 -20.78
CA ARG A 411 -20.27 -5.09 -22.23
C ARG A 411 -21.06 -6.34 -22.57
N ASN A 412 -21.56 -7.07 -21.56
CA ASN A 412 -22.26 -8.35 -21.71
C ASN A 412 -21.43 -9.40 -22.45
N ILE A 413 -20.16 -9.52 -22.11
CA ILE A 413 -19.19 -10.50 -22.61
C ILE A 413 -18.66 -11.38 -21.50
N THR A 414 -18.05 -12.53 -21.85
CA THR A 414 -17.59 -13.51 -20.87
C THR A 414 -16.24 -13.14 -20.25
N PHE A 415 -16.06 -13.53 -18.99
CA PHE A 415 -14.78 -13.47 -18.26
C PHE A 415 -14.45 -14.86 -17.71
N ASP A 416 -13.30 -15.42 -18.10
CA ASP A 416 -12.86 -16.74 -17.65
C ASP A 416 -12.14 -16.64 -16.28
N GLN A 417 -12.93 -16.61 -15.21
CA GLN A 417 -12.45 -16.60 -13.83
C GLN A 417 -11.65 -17.87 -13.49
N ALA A 418 -12.11 -19.06 -13.93
CA ALA A 418 -11.46 -20.33 -13.60
C ALA A 418 -10.06 -20.44 -14.23
N GLY A 419 -9.91 -20.00 -15.47
CA GLY A 419 -8.62 -19.93 -16.15
C GLY A 419 -7.67 -18.92 -15.49
N TYR A 420 -8.18 -17.77 -15.05
CA TYR A 420 -7.39 -16.80 -14.28
C TYR A 420 -6.88 -17.38 -12.96
N ASP A 421 -7.75 -18.02 -12.17
CA ASP A 421 -7.40 -18.61 -10.87
C ASP A 421 -6.36 -19.72 -11.01
N ALA A 422 -6.45 -20.53 -12.09
CA ALA A 422 -5.48 -21.57 -12.41
C ALA A 422 -4.09 -20.96 -12.71
N ALA A 423 -4.03 -19.92 -13.56
CA ALA A 423 -2.78 -19.23 -13.91
C ALA A 423 -2.14 -18.54 -12.70
N LEU A 424 -2.95 -17.91 -11.84
CA LEU A 424 -2.49 -17.28 -10.59
C LEU A 424 -1.88 -18.32 -9.64
N LYS A 425 -2.53 -19.48 -9.49
CA LYS A 425 -2.03 -20.56 -8.63
C LYS A 425 -0.70 -21.12 -9.14
N GLU A 426 -0.56 -21.32 -10.43
CA GLU A 426 0.69 -21.78 -11.04
C GLU A 426 1.84 -20.79 -10.80
N SER A 427 1.62 -19.49 -10.97
CA SER A 427 2.61 -18.43 -10.68
C SER A 427 3.02 -18.41 -9.21
N GLN A 428 2.06 -18.57 -8.28
CA GLN A 428 2.35 -18.66 -6.85
C GLN A 428 3.17 -19.90 -6.46
N GLU A 429 2.91 -21.05 -7.10
CA GLU A 429 3.69 -22.28 -6.88
C GLU A 429 5.13 -22.14 -7.40
N LEU A 430 5.32 -21.48 -8.54
CA LEU A 430 6.64 -21.18 -9.09
C LEU A 430 7.42 -20.22 -8.16
N SER A 431 6.76 -19.19 -7.64
CA SER A 431 7.37 -18.24 -6.69
C SER A 431 7.77 -18.91 -5.38
N ARG A 432 6.97 -19.85 -4.86
CA ARG A 432 7.29 -20.63 -3.65
C ARG A 432 8.49 -21.57 -3.85
N LYS A 433 8.68 -22.12 -5.05
CA LYS A 433 9.84 -22.99 -5.37
C LYS A 433 11.17 -22.21 -5.45
N GLY A 434 11.12 -20.89 -5.71
CA GLY A 434 12.30 -20.02 -5.75
C GLY A 434 12.74 -19.46 -4.40
N GLY A 435 11.90 -19.50 -3.37
CA GLY A 435 12.20 -19.06 -2.01
C GLY A 435 12.82 -20.18 -1.20
N LYS A 436 14.08 -20.01 -0.78
CA LYS A 436 14.68 -20.87 0.27
C LYS A 436 13.98 -20.55 1.60
N THR A 437 12.86 -21.23 1.87
CA THR A 437 12.31 -21.29 3.23
C THR A 437 13.15 -22.29 4.03
N HIS A 438 13.75 -21.82 5.12
CA HIS A 438 14.19 -22.73 6.18
C HIS A 438 12.98 -23.58 6.57
N LYS A 439 13.07 -24.90 6.36
CA LYS A 439 12.12 -25.86 6.96
C LYS A 439 12.39 -25.86 8.47
N ASP A 440 11.62 -25.07 9.21
CA ASP A 440 11.45 -25.31 10.63
C ASP A 440 10.82 -26.69 10.80
N SER A 441 11.63 -27.67 11.21
CA SER A 441 11.12 -28.91 11.77
C SER A 441 10.38 -28.54 13.05
N LYS A 442 9.05 -28.62 13.06
CA LYS A 442 8.25 -28.42 14.27
C LYS A 442 8.71 -29.43 15.30
N VAL A 443 9.38 -28.92 16.35
CA VAL A 443 9.76 -29.71 17.51
C VAL A 443 8.52 -29.85 18.40
N GLU A 444 8.13 -31.07 18.73
CA GLU A 444 7.08 -31.33 19.71
C GLU A 444 7.68 -31.37 21.11
N TYR A 445 7.25 -30.46 21.98
CA TYR A 445 7.62 -30.40 23.38
C TYR A 445 6.38 -30.62 24.26
N THR A 446 6.48 -31.60 25.19
CA THR A 446 5.37 -31.97 26.08
C THR A 446 5.63 -31.64 27.55
N GLY A 447 6.76 -30.97 27.86
CA GLY A 447 7.14 -30.57 29.20
C GLY A 447 6.50 -29.28 29.70
N GLU A 448 6.89 -28.84 30.88
CA GLU A 448 6.43 -27.59 31.48
C GLU A 448 7.01 -26.37 30.73
N LYS A 449 6.29 -25.23 30.80
CA LYS A 449 6.76 -23.96 30.26
C LYS A 449 8.01 -23.49 31.00
N ASN A 450 8.95 -22.86 30.28
CA ASN A 450 10.10 -22.24 30.96
C ASN A 450 9.73 -20.91 31.61
N LYS A 451 10.47 -20.56 32.65
CA LYS A 451 10.41 -19.26 33.30
C LYS A 451 11.46 -18.33 32.68
N PHE A 452 11.03 -17.19 32.14
CA PHE A 452 11.95 -16.16 31.65
C PHE A 452 12.34 -15.19 32.76
N VAL A 453 13.64 -15.01 32.99
CA VAL A 453 14.21 -14.10 34.01
C VAL A 453 15.10 -13.01 33.38
N GLY A 454 15.22 -12.98 32.08
CA GLY A 454 16.14 -12.14 31.31
C GLY A 454 15.80 -10.65 31.26
N TYR A 455 14.75 -10.20 31.94
CA TYR A 455 14.51 -8.74 32.13
C TYR A 455 15.55 -8.14 33.10
N ASP A 456 15.93 -8.90 34.14
CA ASP A 456 16.78 -8.41 35.21
C ASP A 456 18.12 -9.16 35.33
N GLN A 457 18.21 -10.36 34.75
CA GLN A 457 19.38 -11.25 34.91
C GLN A 457 19.91 -11.68 33.54
N LEU A 458 21.24 -11.60 33.39
CA LEU A 458 21.95 -12.02 32.17
C LEU A 458 22.65 -13.36 32.34
N THR A 459 22.81 -13.82 33.59
CA THR A 459 23.35 -15.11 33.96
C THR A 459 22.44 -15.79 34.98
N PHE A 460 22.13 -17.05 34.78
CA PHE A 460 21.25 -17.79 35.67
C PHE A 460 21.65 -19.28 35.77
N SER A 461 21.58 -19.87 37.00
CA SER A 461 21.75 -21.30 37.19
C SER A 461 20.45 -22.04 36.88
N SER A 462 20.47 -22.90 35.88
CA SER A 462 19.31 -23.56 35.31
C SER A 462 19.51 -25.07 35.24
N LYS A 463 18.45 -25.78 34.87
CA LYS A 463 18.45 -27.21 34.59
C LYS A 463 18.02 -27.50 33.17
N VAL A 464 18.72 -28.40 32.49
CA VAL A 464 18.32 -28.89 31.17
C VAL A 464 17.12 -29.80 31.33
N VAL A 465 15.98 -29.42 30.71
CA VAL A 465 14.73 -30.21 30.77
C VAL A 465 14.47 -31.01 29.50
N ALA A 466 14.99 -30.57 28.34
CA ALA A 466 14.93 -31.32 27.09
C ALA A 466 16.11 -30.97 26.18
N LEU A 467 16.47 -31.94 25.33
CA LEU A 467 17.48 -31.78 24.27
C LEU A 467 16.94 -32.34 22.97
N TYR A 468 17.28 -31.68 21.86
CA TYR A 468 16.93 -32.12 20.50
C TYR A 468 18.16 -32.10 19.60
N ALA A 469 18.29 -33.12 18.74
CA ALA A 469 19.26 -33.17 17.66
C ALA A 469 18.50 -33.43 16.36
N ALA A 470 18.70 -32.61 15.32
CA ALA A 470 17.98 -32.69 14.04
C ALA A 470 16.43 -32.79 14.19
N GLY A 471 15.88 -32.05 15.17
CA GLY A 471 14.43 -32.01 15.45
C GLY A 471 13.90 -33.23 16.26
N THR A 472 14.73 -34.17 16.63
CA THR A 472 14.34 -35.38 17.37
C THR A 472 14.78 -35.28 18.84
N PRO A 473 13.94 -35.65 19.83
CA PRO A 473 14.32 -35.65 21.23
C PRO A 473 15.50 -36.60 21.49
N VAL A 474 16.51 -36.14 22.25
CA VAL A 474 17.67 -36.94 22.67
C VAL A 474 17.91 -36.79 24.16
N THR A 475 18.60 -37.77 24.77
CA THR A 475 18.96 -37.71 26.20
C THR A 475 20.29 -37.02 26.43
N GLU A 476 21.15 -36.94 25.41
CA GLU A 476 22.46 -36.29 25.47
C GLU A 476 22.87 -35.66 24.12
N LEU A 477 23.66 -34.60 24.18
CA LEU A 477 24.40 -34.03 23.04
C LEU A 477 25.89 -34.25 23.25
N LYS A 478 26.65 -34.44 22.17
CA LYS A 478 28.10 -34.62 22.15
C LYS A 478 28.80 -33.47 21.44
N ALA A 479 30.06 -33.28 21.73
CA ALA A 479 30.90 -32.27 21.12
C ALA A 479 30.80 -32.30 19.56
N GLY A 480 30.59 -31.12 18.98
CA GLY A 480 30.37 -30.91 17.53
C GLY A 480 28.94 -31.12 17.06
N GLN A 481 28.01 -31.54 17.91
CA GLN A 481 26.61 -31.69 17.52
C GLN A 481 25.85 -30.39 17.63
N GLU A 482 25.09 -30.08 16.53
CA GLU A 482 24.04 -29.07 16.56
C GLU A 482 22.81 -29.60 17.30
N GLY A 483 22.14 -28.71 18.05
CA GLY A 483 20.98 -29.09 18.82
C GLY A 483 20.19 -27.93 19.37
N ILE A 484 19.11 -28.27 20.05
CA ILE A 484 18.27 -27.34 20.78
C ILE A 484 18.27 -27.76 22.26
N VAL A 485 18.58 -26.80 23.12
CA VAL A 485 18.54 -26.98 24.57
C VAL A 485 17.31 -26.27 25.13
N VAL A 486 16.52 -26.96 25.94
CA VAL A 486 15.39 -26.36 26.68
C VAL A 486 15.76 -26.37 28.17
N LEU A 487 15.65 -25.19 28.79
CA LEU A 487 15.93 -24.98 30.21
C LEU A 487 14.62 -24.78 30.98
N ASP A 488 14.58 -25.13 32.25
CA ASP A 488 13.48 -24.86 33.18
C ASP A 488 13.29 -23.35 33.41
N THR A 489 14.38 -22.62 33.54
CA THR A 489 14.46 -21.17 33.71
C THR A 489 15.55 -20.63 32.80
N THR A 490 15.29 -19.54 32.12
CA THR A 490 16.25 -18.97 31.16
C THR A 490 16.35 -17.44 31.21
N PRO A 491 17.59 -16.89 31.15
CA PRO A 491 17.82 -15.46 30.95
C PRO A 491 17.80 -15.06 29.47
N PHE A 492 17.78 -16.03 28.54
CA PHE A 492 17.80 -15.76 27.10
C PHE A 492 16.43 -15.36 26.61
N TYR A 493 16.37 -14.23 25.94
CA TYR A 493 15.16 -13.76 25.25
C TYR A 493 14.96 -14.54 23.93
N ALA A 494 13.81 -15.13 23.75
CA ALA A 494 13.46 -15.77 22.48
C ALA A 494 12.88 -14.77 21.48
N GLU A 495 13.27 -14.90 20.20
CA GLU A 495 12.81 -14.02 19.12
C GLU A 495 11.31 -13.79 19.21
N SER A 496 10.92 -12.52 19.32
CA SER A 496 9.53 -12.08 19.39
C SER A 496 9.40 -10.58 19.16
N GLY A 497 8.27 -10.15 18.58
CA GLY A 497 7.97 -8.72 18.41
C GLY A 497 8.99 -7.93 17.59
N GLY A 498 9.76 -8.62 16.73
CA GLY A 498 10.81 -8.02 15.91
C GLY A 498 12.19 -7.94 16.58
N GLN A 499 12.31 -8.23 17.89
CA GLN A 499 13.60 -8.37 18.53
C GLN A 499 14.14 -9.78 18.30
N VAL A 500 15.40 -9.89 17.80
CA VAL A 500 16.10 -11.17 17.60
C VAL A 500 16.33 -11.90 18.92
N GLY A 501 16.47 -13.24 18.85
CA GLY A 501 16.81 -14.07 19.97
C GLY A 501 18.22 -13.79 20.51
N ASP A 502 18.42 -14.03 21.80
CA ASP A 502 19.72 -13.88 22.42
C ASP A 502 20.69 -14.99 22.02
N GLN A 503 21.93 -14.61 22.04
CA GLN A 503 23.08 -15.50 21.89
C GLN A 503 23.87 -15.58 23.19
N GLY A 504 24.71 -16.60 23.35
CA GLY A 504 25.54 -16.74 24.52
C GLY A 504 26.04 -18.16 24.73
N VAL A 505 26.20 -18.58 25.97
CA VAL A 505 26.78 -19.89 26.33
C VAL A 505 25.93 -20.56 27.40
N ILE A 506 25.71 -21.86 27.26
CA ILE A 506 25.19 -22.73 28.32
C ILE A 506 26.33 -23.71 28.70
N SER A 507 26.78 -23.62 29.94
CA SER A 507 27.90 -24.40 30.42
C SER A 507 27.51 -25.31 31.59
N SER A 508 28.00 -26.54 31.58
CA SER A 508 27.96 -27.50 32.72
C SER A 508 29.37 -27.88 33.15
N GLY A 509 29.46 -28.66 34.21
CA GLY A 509 30.75 -29.27 34.61
C GLY A 509 31.32 -30.24 33.56
N SER A 510 30.52 -30.68 32.58
CA SER A 510 30.87 -31.70 31.59
C SER A 510 30.84 -31.22 30.13
N GLY A 511 30.39 -30.02 29.83
CA GLY A 511 30.33 -29.52 28.47
C GLY A 511 29.95 -28.07 28.33
N THR A 512 30.23 -27.49 27.15
CA THR A 512 29.96 -26.10 26.80
C THR A 512 29.16 -26.05 25.51
N PHE A 513 27.97 -25.45 25.54
CA PHE A 513 27.06 -25.29 24.41
C PHE A 513 27.02 -23.80 24.01
N ALA A 514 27.45 -23.52 22.79
CA ALA A 514 27.38 -22.17 22.22
C ALA A 514 25.98 -21.94 21.63
N VAL A 515 25.24 -20.99 22.19
CA VAL A 515 23.90 -20.57 21.73
C VAL A 515 24.07 -19.55 20.60
N SER A 516 23.66 -19.93 19.40
CA SER A 516 23.69 -19.04 18.22
C SER A 516 22.40 -18.26 18.05
N ASP A 517 21.26 -18.76 18.57
CA ASP A 517 19.96 -18.13 18.54
C ASP A 517 19.03 -18.71 19.61
N THR A 518 18.01 -17.95 19.99
CA THR A 518 16.95 -18.40 20.90
C THR A 518 15.59 -18.16 20.29
N LEU A 519 14.84 -19.23 20.05
CA LEU A 519 13.55 -19.20 19.36
C LEU A 519 12.43 -19.78 20.23
N LYS A 520 11.20 -19.37 19.99
CA LYS A 520 10.02 -20.02 20.59
C LYS A 520 9.71 -21.32 19.84
N ILE A 521 9.85 -22.44 20.52
CA ILE A 521 9.45 -23.77 19.99
C ILE A 521 7.96 -24.04 20.21
N GLN A 522 7.36 -23.40 21.22
CA GLN A 522 5.91 -23.26 21.48
C GLN A 522 5.67 -21.88 22.12
N ALA A 523 4.40 -21.52 22.31
CA ALA A 523 4.02 -20.35 23.09
C ALA A 523 4.67 -20.42 24.43
N ASP A 524 5.43 -19.67 25.02
CA ASP A 524 6.07 -19.72 26.34
C ASP A 524 7.10 -20.87 26.55
N VAL A 525 7.62 -21.47 25.48
CA VAL A 525 8.73 -22.43 25.55
C VAL A 525 9.87 -21.98 24.63
N PHE A 526 11.01 -21.65 25.25
CA PHE A 526 12.18 -21.13 24.56
C PHE A 526 13.19 -22.24 24.31
N GLY A 527 13.58 -22.42 23.05
CA GLY A 527 14.62 -23.34 22.62
C GLY A 527 15.92 -22.58 22.29
N HIS A 528 17.00 -22.96 22.90
CA HIS A 528 18.34 -22.40 22.67
C HIS A 528 18.99 -23.21 21.55
N HIS A 529 19.10 -22.64 20.36
CA HIS A 529 19.69 -23.25 19.18
C HIS A 529 21.20 -23.01 19.14
N GLY A 530 21.97 -24.04 18.84
CA GLY A 530 23.42 -23.88 18.83
C GLY A 530 24.18 -25.18 18.62
N VAL A 531 25.46 -25.18 19.03
CA VAL A 531 26.39 -26.30 18.90
C VAL A 531 27.06 -26.61 20.26
N LEU A 532 27.15 -27.88 20.62
CA LEU A 532 27.97 -28.30 21.75
C LEU A 532 29.43 -28.24 21.34
N GLU A 533 30.18 -27.25 21.80
CA GLU A 533 31.57 -27.04 21.41
C GLU A 533 32.52 -28.06 22.05
N SER A 534 32.20 -28.45 23.28
CA SER A 534 33.05 -29.40 24.04
C SER A 534 32.26 -30.23 25.01
N GLY A 535 32.75 -31.47 25.26
CA GLY A 535 32.20 -32.36 26.28
C GLY A 535 30.87 -33.02 25.92
N VAL A 536 30.01 -33.22 26.89
CA VAL A 536 28.69 -33.86 26.79
C VAL A 536 27.69 -33.06 27.63
N LEU A 537 26.49 -32.84 27.12
CA LEU A 537 25.38 -32.21 27.81
C LEU A 537 24.20 -33.20 27.87
N LYS A 538 23.63 -33.40 29.05
CA LYS A 538 22.53 -34.35 29.27
C LYS A 538 21.27 -33.70 29.81
N VAL A 539 20.15 -34.32 29.57
CA VAL A 539 18.89 -33.97 30.23
C VAL A 539 19.04 -34.18 31.72
N GLY A 540 18.70 -33.17 32.50
CA GLY A 540 18.84 -33.16 33.95
C GLY A 540 20.11 -32.49 34.49
N ASP A 541 21.04 -32.13 33.60
CA ASP A 541 22.28 -31.43 34.03
C ASP A 541 21.95 -30.03 34.59
N ALA A 542 22.66 -29.68 35.67
CA ALA A 542 22.70 -28.30 36.16
C ALA A 542 23.68 -27.49 35.29
N VAL A 543 23.25 -26.33 34.81
CA VAL A 543 24.02 -25.50 33.91
C VAL A 543 24.02 -24.03 34.34
N SER A 544 25.06 -23.30 33.97
CA SER A 544 25.05 -21.83 33.92
C SER A 544 24.62 -21.40 32.52
N ALA A 545 23.61 -20.57 32.46
CA ALA A 545 23.07 -19.98 31.24
C ALA A 545 23.50 -18.51 31.18
N ASP A 546 24.43 -18.16 30.28
CA ASP A 546 25.13 -16.88 30.24
C ASP A 546 24.85 -16.20 28.90
N VAL A 547 24.08 -15.11 28.91
CA VAL A 547 23.75 -14.30 27.72
C VAL A 547 24.96 -13.47 27.29
N ASP A 548 25.20 -13.34 25.99
CA ASP A 548 26.16 -12.38 25.42
C ASP A 548 25.78 -10.95 25.82
N THR A 549 26.38 -10.43 26.84
CA THR A 549 26.05 -9.13 27.43
C THR A 549 26.28 -7.98 26.47
N ALA A 550 27.29 -8.07 25.60
CA ALA A 550 27.61 -7.02 24.63
C ALA A 550 26.58 -6.95 23.51
N LYS A 551 26.17 -8.09 22.96
CA LYS A 551 25.12 -8.16 21.96
C LYS A 551 23.77 -7.75 22.54
N ARG A 552 23.40 -8.26 23.72
CA ARG A 552 22.15 -7.87 24.40
C ARG A 552 22.12 -6.37 24.66
N ALA A 553 23.19 -5.74 25.12
CA ALA A 553 23.25 -4.31 25.40
C ALA A 553 23.01 -3.48 24.13
N ARG A 554 23.58 -3.89 22.99
CA ARG A 554 23.32 -3.22 21.70
C ARG A 554 21.89 -3.42 21.22
N THR A 555 21.36 -4.64 21.32
CA THR A 555 19.98 -4.96 20.93
C THR A 555 18.95 -4.14 21.72
N ILE A 556 19.08 -4.04 23.04
CA ILE A 556 18.13 -3.30 23.88
C ILE A 556 18.17 -1.77 23.61
N ARG A 557 19.35 -1.22 23.26
CA ARG A 557 19.46 0.19 22.81
C ARG A 557 18.67 0.42 21.52
N ASN A 558 18.87 -0.44 20.52
CA ASN A 558 18.16 -0.38 19.24
C ASN A 558 16.66 -0.57 19.43
N HIS A 559 16.22 -1.51 20.29
CA HIS A 559 14.82 -1.75 20.57
C HIS A 559 14.16 -0.54 21.24
N SER A 560 14.81 0.01 22.25
CA SER A 560 14.31 1.16 22.98
C SER A 560 14.22 2.42 22.08
N ALA A 561 15.22 2.63 21.23
CA ALA A 561 15.18 3.70 20.23
C ALA A 561 14.08 3.54 19.20
N THR A 562 13.67 2.29 18.89
CA THR A 562 12.57 2.02 17.96
C THR A 562 11.25 2.61 18.46
N HIS A 563 10.95 2.51 19.74
CA HIS A 563 9.75 3.10 20.36
C HIS A 563 9.77 4.64 20.29
N LEU A 564 10.89 5.25 20.61
CA LEU A 564 11.05 6.70 20.50
C LEU A 564 10.95 7.16 19.04
N MET A 565 11.55 6.42 18.11
CA MET A 565 11.48 6.68 16.68
C MET A 565 10.05 6.54 16.16
N HIS A 566 9.31 5.49 16.53
CA HIS A 566 7.92 5.31 16.15
C HIS A 566 7.06 6.51 16.56
N LYS A 567 7.20 6.96 17.80
CA LYS A 567 6.51 8.16 18.28
C LYS A 567 6.93 9.41 17.51
N ALA A 568 8.22 9.62 17.29
CA ALA A 568 8.74 10.78 16.54
C ALA A 568 8.23 10.79 15.08
N LEU A 569 8.18 9.62 14.43
CA LEU A 569 7.59 9.48 13.09
C LEU A 569 6.11 9.89 13.07
N ARG A 570 5.33 9.52 14.10
CA ARG A 570 3.93 9.94 14.22
C ARG A 570 3.79 11.46 14.46
N GLU A 571 4.69 12.08 15.21
CA GLU A 571 4.69 13.53 15.45
C GLU A 571 5.03 14.30 14.16
N VAL A 572 6.00 13.82 13.39
CA VAL A 572 6.51 14.53 12.19
C VAL A 572 5.64 14.26 10.96
N LEU A 573 5.16 13.02 10.77
CA LEU A 573 4.45 12.60 9.57
C LEU A 573 2.94 12.51 9.75
N GLY A 574 2.45 12.39 10.99
CA GLY A 574 1.03 12.31 11.32
C GLY A 574 0.61 11.01 11.99
N SER A 575 -0.58 11.02 12.59
CA SER A 575 -1.14 9.90 13.38
C SER A 575 -1.41 8.62 12.58
N HIS A 576 -1.44 8.69 11.24
CA HIS A 576 -1.61 7.54 10.35
C HIS A 576 -0.40 6.59 10.32
N VAL A 577 0.75 7.04 10.83
CA VAL A 577 1.94 6.19 10.94
C VAL A 577 1.65 5.05 11.92
N ALA A 578 1.71 3.82 11.42
CA ALA A 578 1.53 2.59 12.19
C ALA A 578 2.59 1.56 11.78
N GLN A 579 3.06 0.78 12.73
CA GLN A 579 4.02 -0.29 12.47
C GLN A 579 3.44 -1.33 11.51
N LYS A 580 4.25 -1.73 10.51
CA LYS A 580 3.95 -2.83 9.55
C LYS A 580 4.95 -3.96 9.64
N GLY A 581 6.10 -3.71 10.24
CA GLY A 581 7.14 -4.68 10.53
C GLY A 581 8.25 -4.05 11.35
N SER A 582 8.98 -4.87 12.07
CA SER A 582 10.15 -4.45 12.84
C SER A 582 11.21 -5.55 12.83
N LEU A 583 12.47 -5.17 12.83
CA LEU A 583 13.60 -6.05 13.09
C LEU A 583 14.60 -5.27 13.93
N VAL A 584 14.95 -5.82 15.07
CA VAL A 584 15.89 -5.21 16.02
C VAL A 584 16.96 -6.22 16.32
N ASP A 585 18.17 -5.94 15.89
CA ASP A 585 19.36 -6.74 16.11
C ASP A 585 20.48 -5.92 16.80
N PRO A 586 21.63 -6.51 17.14
CA PRO A 586 22.73 -5.76 17.78
C PRO A 586 23.33 -4.65 16.93
N ASP A 587 23.19 -4.70 15.61
CA ASP A 587 23.88 -3.80 14.71
C ASP A 587 23.00 -2.63 14.28
N LYS A 588 21.68 -2.86 14.13
CA LYS A 588 20.71 -1.83 13.70
C LYS A 588 19.28 -2.13 14.15
N THR A 589 18.43 -1.15 14.01
CA THR A 589 16.99 -1.33 14.00
C THR A 589 16.42 -1.02 12.61
N ARG A 590 15.42 -1.79 12.19
CA ARG A 590 14.64 -1.59 10.98
C ARG A 590 13.16 -1.47 11.36
N PHE A 591 12.53 -0.44 10.91
CA PHE A 591 11.14 -0.16 11.20
C PHE A 591 10.37 0.11 9.91
N ASP A 592 9.41 -0.75 9.60
CA ASP A 592 8.52 -0.63 8.47
C ASP A 592 7.21 -0.03 8.94
N PHE A 593 6.77 1.05 8.30
CA PHE A 593 5.60 1.81 8.74
C PHE A 593 4.75 2.33 7.59
N SER A 594 3.50 2.63 7.90
CA SER A 594 2.55 3.17 6.95
C SER A 594 2.82 4.63 6.65
N HIS A 595 3.22 4.95 5.40
CA HIS A 595 3.32 6.31 4.89
C HIS A 595 3.33 6.31 3.36
N HIS A 596 2.73 7.33 2.75
CA HIS A 596 2.45 7.37 1.31
C HIS A 596 3.59 7.92 0.45
N ALA A 597 4.52 8.68 1.04
CA ALA A 597 5.60 9.39 0.33
C ALA A 597 6.98 9.10 0.95
N PRO A 598 8.08 9.27 0.21
CA PRO A 598 9.42 9.31 0.78
C PRO A 598 9.55 10.42 1.82
N MET A 599 10.30 10.17 2.89
CA MET A 599 10.61 11.22 3.87
C MET A 599 11.60 12.22 3.29
N THR A 600 11.37 13.52 3.55
CA THR A 600 12.34 14.55 3.18
C THR A 600 13.52 14.56 4.15
N ALA A 601 14.62 15.18 3.73
CA ALA A 601 15.80 15.33 4.59
C ALA A 601 15.48 16.10 5.89
N GLU A 602 14.59 17.11 5.82
CA GLU A 602 14.13 17.89 6.96
C GLU A 602 13.29 17.04 7.92
N GLN A 603 12.43 16.16 7.41
CA GLN A 603 11.63 15.24 8.22
C GLN A 603 12.52 14.20 8.92
N ILE A 604 13.53 13.65 8.23
CA ILE A 604 14.51 12.74 8.82
C ILE A 604 15.27 13.47 9.97
N ALA A 605 15.76 14.68 9.72
CA ALA A 605 16.45 15.47 10.72
C ALA A 605 15.56 15.82 11.93
N ALA A 606 14.27 16.09 11.70
CA ALA A 606 13.30 16.36 12.76
C ALA A 606 13.09 15.13 13.65
N VAL A 607 12.91 13.94 13.04
CA VAL A 607 12.78 12.65 13.77
C VAL A 607 14.03 12.39 14.61
N GLU A 608 15.23 12.53 14.04
CA GLU A 608 16.49 12.38 14.77
C GLU A 608 16.61 13.36 15.94
N THR A 609 16.20 14.59 15.74
CA THR A 609 16.22 15.63 16.78
C THR A 609 15.31 15.28 17.95
N ILE A 610 14.07 14.83 17.66
CA ILE A 610 13.11 14.43 18.70
C ILE A 610 13.64 13.25 19.49
N VAL A 611 14.12 12.19 18.81
CA VAL A 611 14.64 10.98 19.47
C VAL A 611 15.85 11.29 20.34
N ASN A 612 16.84 12.05 19.82
CA ASN A 612 18.04 12.38 20.59
C ASN A 612 17.72 13.33 21.76
N LYS A 613 16.71 14.19 21.64
CA LYS A 613 16.22 15.00 22.77
C LYS A 613 15.68 14.12 23.90
N GLU A 614 14.83 13.15 23.59
CA GLU A 614 14.30 12.16 24.55
C GLU A 614 15.41 11.35 25.22
N ILE A 615 16.44 10.98 24.47
CA ILE A 615 17.64 10.29 24.99
C ILE A 615 18.37 11.18 26.00
N LEU A 616 18.60 12.45 25.67
CA LEU A 616 19.30 13.41 26.53
C LEU A 616 18.52 13.74 27.82
N GLU A 617 17.19 13.65 27.82
CA GLU A 617 16.37 13.82 29.01
C GLU A 617 16.60 12.72 30.06
N ASN A 618 17.15 11.58 29.67
CA ASN A 618 17.56 10.48 30.54
C ASN A 618 16.47 10.03 31.52
N ARG A 619 15.25 9.85 31.02
CA ARG A 619 14.08 9.41 31.82
C ARG A 619 14.17 7.91 32.12
N ALA A 620 13.67 7.51 33.30
CA ALA A 620 13.57 6.09 33.65
C ALA A 620 12.53 5.38 32.77
N THR A 621 12.86 4.18 32.32
CA THR A 621 11.94 3.27 31.64
C THR A 621 11.12 2.50 32.68
N GLN A 622 9.81 2.39 32.49
CA GLN A 622 8.91 1.66 33.41
C GLN A 622 8.09 0.64 32.62
N ALA A 623 7.89 -0.52 33.20
CA ALA A 623 7.05 -1.56 32.65
C ALA A 623 5.94 -1.92 33.64
N HIS A 624 4.69 -1.95 33.16
CA HIS A 624 3.51 -2.23 33.98
C HIS A 624 2.76 -3.43 33.39
N LEU A 625 2.40 -4.38 34.24
CA LEU A 625 1.48 -5.45 33.88
C LEU A 625 0.06 -5.02 34.25
N MET A 626 -0.86 -5.05 33.30
CA MET A 626 -2.25 -4.66 33.52
C MET A 626 -3.16 -5.32 32.49
N SER A 627 -4.48 -5.22 32.69
CA SER A 627 -5.44 -5.68 31.68
C SER A 627 -5.31 -4.89 30.40
N PHE A 628 -5.68 -5.47 29.25
CA PHE A 628 -5.67 -4.77 27.95
C PHE A 628 -6.51 -3.47 27.99
N ASP A 629 -7.68 -3.52 28.61
CA ASP A 629 -8.56 -2.35 28.75
C ASP A 629 -7.95 -1.22 29.59
N ASP A 630 -7.26 -1.57 30.65
CA ASP A 630 -6.55 -0.59 31.48
C ASP A 630 -5.33 -0.01 30.75
N ALA A 631 -4.65 -0.81 29.94
CA ALA A 631 -3.54 -0.37 29.09
C ALA A 631 -4.03 0.70 28.08
N VAL A 632 -5.16 0.48 27.43
CA VAL A 632 -5.78 1.45 26.51
C VAL A 632 -6.18 2.73 27.25
N LYS A 633 -6.77 2.63 28.47
CA LYS A 633 -7.09 3.79 29.32
C LYS A 633 -5.83 4.54 29.78
N HIS A 634 -4.74 3.83 30.00
CA HIS A 634 -3.42 4.39 30.33
C HIS A 634 -2.78 5.14 29.14
N GLY A 635 -3.40 5.08 27.97
CA GLY A 635 -2.92 5.71 26.74
C GLY A 635 -1.86 4.88 26.01
N ALA A 636 -1.75 3.59 26.31
CA ALA A 636 -0.84 2.69 25.61
C ALA A 636 -1.31 2.47 24.17
N MET A 637 -0.37 2.55 23.26
CA MET A 637 -0.62 2.24 21.85
C MET A 637 -0.60 0.72 21.65
N ALA A 638 -1.73 0.17 21.23
CA ALA A 638 -1.84 -1.22 20.81
C ALA A 638 -1.61 -1.33 19.30
N LEU A 639 -0.82 -2.29 18.85
CA LEU A 639 -0.60 -2.55 17.43
C LEU A 639 -1.82 -3.29 16.86
N PHE A 640 -2.42 -2.78 15.81
CA PHE A 640 -3.55 -3.41 15.14
C PHE A 640 -3.15 -4.76 14.54
N GLY A 641 -3.88 -5.82 14.92
CA GLY A 641 -3.74 -7.16 14.33
C GLY A 641 -2.94 -8.16 15.16
N GLU A 642 -2.39 -7.76 16.31
CA GLU A 642 -1.80 -8.71 17.27
C GLU A 642 -2.86 -9.22 18.26
N LYS A 643 -2.78 -10.51 18.59
CA LYS A 643 -3.61 -11.12 19.64
C LYS A 643 -2.91 -10.90 20.98
N TYR A 644 -3.49 -10.07 21.81
CA TYR A 644 -3.05 -9.84 23.17
C TYR A 644 -3.80 -10.77 24.12
N GLY A 645 -3.10 -11.26 25.16
CA GLY A 645 -3.76 -11.99 26.26
C GLY A 645 -4.54 -11.05 27.17
N ASP A 646 -5.20 -11.61 28.18
CA ASP A 646 -5.97 -10.85 29.18
C ASP A 646 -5.07 -9.89 29.97
N GLU A 647 -3.80 -10.24 30.16
CA GLU A 647 -2.78 -9.41 30.79
C GLU A 647 -1.72 -8.99 29.77
N VAL A 648 -1.40 -7.70 29.69
CA VAL A 648 -0.46 -7.11 28.75
C VAL A 648 0.61 -6.31 29.50
N ARG A 649 1.83 -6.27 28.92
CA ARG A 649 2.94 -5.47 29.42
C ARG A 649 3.00 -4.14 28.69
N VAL A 650 2.69 -3.04 29.40
CA VAL A 650 2.83 -1.67 28.93
C VAL A 650 4.23 -1.17 29.25
N LEU A 651 4.91 -0.66 28.24
CA LEU A 651 6.22 -0.03 28.36
C LEU A 651 6.10 1.48 28.25
N ASP A 652 6.51 2.18 29.29
CA ASP A 652 6.67 3.63 29.32
C ASP A 652 8.15 3.97 29.12
N ILE A 653 8.52 4.53 27.97
CA ILE A 653 9.88 4.91 27.63
C ILE A 653 9.92 6.35 27.08
N GLY A 654 10.57 7.25 27.79
CA GLY A 654 10.50 8.69 27.46
C GLY A 654 9.06 9.17 27.47
N SER A 655 8.57 9.59 26.31
CA SER A 655 7.19 9.98 26.08
C SER A 655 6.37 8.95 25.31
N SER A 656 6.97 7.81 24.92
CA SER A 656 6.28 6.70 24.27
C SER A 656 5.65 5.76 25.30
N LYS A 657 4.42 5.29 25.01
CA LYS A 657 3.68 4.28 25.77
C LYS A 657 3.16 3.24 24.80
N GLU A 658 3.74 2.04 24.84
CA GLU A 658 3.40 0.98 23.88
C GLU A 658 3.30 -0.38 24.57
N LEU A 659 2.51 -1.29 23.99
CA LEU A 659 2.49 -2.68 24.40
C LEU A 659 3.77 -3.37 23.88
N CYS A 660 4.65 -3.83 24.77
CA CYS A 660 5.89 -4.49 24.38
C CYS A 660 6.37 -5.53 25.39
N GLY A 661 6.59 -6.76 24.91
CA GLY A 661 7.18 -7.87 25.70
C GLY A 661 8.71 -7.96 25.60
N GLY A 662 9.37 -7.07 24.84
CA GLY A 662 10.82 -7.08 24.64
C GLY A 662 11.65 -6.60 25.85
N VAL A 663 12.95 -6.67 25.70
CA VAL A 663 13.91 -6.18 26.71
C VAL A 663 14.39 -4.79 26.31
N HIS A 664 14.49 -3.88 27.29
CA HIS A 664 14.77 -2.46 27.08
C HIS A 664 15.82 -1.90 28.02
N VAL A 665 16.31 -0.71 27.69
CA VAL A 665 17.21 0.06 28.57
C VAL A 665 16.48 0.48 29.85
N GLN A 666 17.23 0.71 30.93
CA GLN A 666 16.65 1.19 32.18
C GLN A 666 16.34 2.69 32.15
N ARG A 667 17.07 3.45 31.36
CA ARG A 667 16.89 4.87 31.15
C ARG A 667 17.09 5.24 29.70
N THR A 668 16.38 6.26 29.19
CA THR A 668 16.52 6.70 27.81
C THR A 668 17.95 7.11 27.45
N GLY A 669 18.72 7.63 28.41
CA GLY A 669 20.12 7.99 28.19
C GLY A 669 21.05 6.81 27.88
N ASP A 670 20.71 5.59 28.29
CA ASP A 670 21.48 4.37 28.02
C ASP A 670 21.52 4.03 26.51
N ILE A 671 20.59 4.58 25.72
CA ILE A 671 20.55 4.41 24.26
C ILE A 671 21.80 5.05 23.61
N GLY A 672 22.27 6.17 24.14
CA GLY A 672 23.34 6.96 23.55
C GLY A 672 22.88 7.73 22.32
N LEU A 673 23.78 7.93 21.34
CA LEU A 673 23.46 8.61 20.11
C LEU A 673 22.52 7.77 19.22
N PHE A 674 21.52 8.39 18.62
CA PHE A 674 20.64 7.80 17.60
C PHE A 674 20.86 8.44 16.24
N LYS A 675 20.99 7.64 15.17
CA LYS A 675 21.16 8.12 13.80
C LYS A 675 20.41 7.23 12.79
N ILE A 676 19.62 7.85 11.92
CA ILE A 676 19.00 7.19 10.78
C ILE A 676 20.06 6.97 9.68
N ILE A 677 20.14 5.75 9.15
CA ILE A 677 21.12 5.37 8.13
C ILE A 677 20.49 5.17 6.74
N GLY A 678 19.18 5.01 6.68
CA GLY A 678 18.48 4.84 5.42
C GLY A 678 16.98 4.99 5.54
N GLU A 679 16.35 5.45 4.47
CA GLU A 679 14.93 5.49 4.26
C GLU A 679 14.59 4.98 2.87
N SER A 680 13.61 4.08 2.73
CA SER A 680 13.25 3.47 1.44
C SER A 680 11.81 2.99 1.42
N GLY A 681 11.27 2.74 0.20
CA GLY A 681 9.98 2.09 0.01
C GLY A 681 10.12 0.58 0.04
N VAL A 682 9.20 -0.10 0.74
CA VAL A 682 9.13 -1.58 0.79
C VAL A 682 7.99 -2.09 -0.07
N ALA A 683 6.85 -1.44 0.05
CA ALA A 683 5.63 -1.74 -0.71
C ALA A 683 4.81 -0.45 -0.90
N ALA A 684 3.72 -0.55 -1.64
CA ALA A 684 2.81 0.58 -1.77
C ALA A 684 2.30 1.04 -0.40
N GLY A 685 2.54 2.31 -0.05
CA GLY A 685 2.14 2.88 1.23
C GLY A 685 2.92 2.36 2.45
N ILE A 686 4.01 1.64 2.27
CA ILE A 686 4.89 1.18 3.35
C ILE A 686 6.30 1.70 3.12
N ARG A 687 6.79 2.46 4.09
CA ARG A 687 8.14 2.99 4.13
C ARG A 687 8.96 2.24 5.17
N ARG A 688 10.27 2.18 4.97
CA ARG A 688 11.25 1.58 5.87
C ARG A 688 12.25 2.62 6.30
N VAL A 689 12.49 2.70 7.61
CA VAL A 689 13.61 3.43 8.19
C VAL A 689 14.55 2.42 8.85
N GLU A 690 15.85 2.58 8.61
CA GLU A 690 16.90 1.87 9.30
C GLU A 690 17.71 2.86 10.15
N ALA A 691 18.04 2.49 11.36
CA ALA A 691 18.76 3.35 12.29
C ALA A 691 19.74 2.56 13.17
N VAL A 692 20.70 3.27 13.71
CA VAL A 692 21.73 2.75 14.61
C VAL A 692 21.80 3.57 15.90
N THR A 693 22.26 2.96 17.00
CA THR A 693 22.36 3.61 18.29
C THR A 693 23.76 3.46 18.91
N GLY A 694 24.03 4.23 19.95
CA GLY A 694 25.20 4.11 20.81
C GLY A 694 26.52 4.04 20.03
N GLU A 695 27.28 2.98 20.20
CA GLU A 695 28.56 2.75 19.54
C GLU A 695 28.46 2.68 18.01
N GLY A 696 27.39 2.08 17.47
CA GLY A 696 27.15 2.01 16.03
C GLY A 696 26.92 3.41 15.42
N ALA A 697 26.16 4.25 16.10
CA ALA A 697 25.93 5.63 15.68
C ALA A 697 27.21 6.49 15.77
N LEU A 698 27.99 6.30 16.84
CA LEU A 698 29.28 6.99 16.99
C LEU A 698 30.27 6.59 15.89
N ALA A 699 30.40 5.29 15.60
CA ALA A 699 31.26 4.79 14.53
C ALA A 699 30.86 5.32 13.16
N LEU A 700 29.54 5.43 12.90
CA LEU A 700 29.00 6.03 11.67
C LEU A 700 29.40 7.50 11.53
N VAL A 701 29.19 8.31 12.59
CA VAL A 701 29.56 9.74 12.59
C VAL A 701 31.07 9.92 12.38
N GLN A 702 31.90 9.14 13.07
CA GLN A 702 33.35 9.17 12.87
C GLN A 702 33.75 8.78 11.43
N THR A 703 33.08 7.81 10.85
CA THR A 703 33.33 7.38 9.46
C THR A 703 32.95 8.47 8.47
N ILE A 704 31.78 9.11 8.65
CA ILE A 704 31.34 10.23 7.80
C ILE A 704 32.33 11.40 7.91
N ASN A 705 32.75 11.76 9.12
CA ASN A 705 33.70 12.83 9.34
C ASN A 705 35.05 12.53 8.69
N ARG A 706 35.58 11.30 8.85
CA ARG A 706 36.82 10.89 8.20
C ARG A 706 36.74 11.01 6.67
N ARG A 707 35.66 10.51 6.05
CA ARG A 707 35.43 10.61 4.58
C ARG A 707 35.34 12.07 4.13
N LEU A 708 34.73 12.95 4.94
CA LEU A 708 34.64 14.38 4.65
C LEU A 708 36.03 15.02 4.65
N VAL A 709 36.87 14.71 5.66
CA VAL A 709 38.23 15.20 5.75
C VAL A 709 39.09 14.67 4.59
N GLU A 710 39.02 13.39 4.28
CA GLU A 710 39.73 12.76 3.15
C GLU A 710 39.35 13.43 1.81
N ALA A 711 38.06 13.69 1.58
CA ALA A 711 37.57 14.37 0.37
C ALA A 711 38.09 15.82 0.30
N ALA A 712 38.07 16.52 1.42
CA ALA A 712 38.61 17.89 1.49
C ALA A 712 40.12 17.92 1.20
N GLN A 713 40.89 16.99 1.79
CA GLN A 713 42.32 16.86 1.55
C GLN A 713 42.63 16.55 0.09
N ALA A 714 41.88 15.67 -0.58
CA ALA A 714 42.03 15.34 -2.00
C ALA A 714 41.87 16.58 -2.90
N LEU A 715 41.04 17.54 -2.47
CA LEU A 715 40.81 18.80 -3.16
C LEU A 715 41.68 19.97 -2.63
N LYS A 716 42.59 19.68 -1.68
CA LYS A 716 43.42 20.67 -1.00
C LYS A 716 42.61 21.83 -0.38
N ALA A 717 41.53 21.47 0.30
CA ALA A 717 40.62 22.38 0.97
C ALA A 717 40.41 21.99 2.42
N GLN A 718 39.84 22.88 3.23
CA GLN A 718 39.31 22.55 4.55
C GLN A 718 37.90 21.92 4.38
N PRO A 719 37.40 21.10 5.31
CA PRO A 719 36.04 20.48 5.24
C PRO A 719 34.94 21.52 5.01
N GLU A 720 35.01 22.68 5.62
CA GLU A 720 34.04 23.78 5.52
C GLU A 720 34.02 24.41 4.10
N GLU A 721 35.14 24.35 3.38
CA GLU A 721 35.31 24.96 2.06
C GLU A 721 35.05 23.95 0.93
N LEU A 722 34.76 22.64 1.25
CA LEU A 722 34.68 21.54 0.29
C LEU A 722 33.70 21.82 -0.85
N THR A 723 32.50 22.29 -0.52
CA THR A 723 31.45 22.59 -1.51
C THR A 723 31.88 23.68 -2.50
N ALA A 724 32.50 24.77 -1.97
CA ALA A 724 33.02 25.86 -2.80
C ALA A 724 34.18 25.36 -3.69
N ARG A 725 35.04 24.51 -3.16
CA ARG A 725 36.16 23.94 -3.91
C ARG A 725 35.72 22.99 -5.04
N ILE A 726 34.68 22.18 -4.78
CA ILE A 726 34.07 21.32 -5.83
C ILE A 726 33.51 22.20 -6.95
N ALA A 727 32.78 23.28 -6.63
CA ALA A 727 32.24 24.20 -7.62
C ALA A 727 33.38 24.84 -8.46
N GLN A 728 34.48 25.30 -7.82
CA GLN A 728 35.66 25.83 -8.52
C GLN A 728 36.29 24.81 -9.50
N VAL A 729 36.44 23.57 -9.05
CA VAL A 729 36.98 22.49 -9.90
C VAL A 729 36.07 22.24 -11.11
N GLN A 730 34.76 22.19 -10.89
CA GLN A 730 33.78 22.03 -11.99
C GLN A 730 33.82 23.18 -12.99
N ASP A 731 33.94 24.43 -12.53
CA ASP A 731 34.05 25.59 -13.39
C ASP A 731 35.37 25.58 -14.15
N HIS A 732 36.47 25.16 -13.49
CA HIS A 732 37.76 25.00 -14.15
C HIS A 732 37.76 23.95 -15.24
N VAL A 733 37.12 22.78 -14.97
CA VAL A 733 36.95 21.72 -15.98
C VAL A 733 36.17 22.24 -17.19
N LYS A 734 35.04 22.95 -16.99
CA LYS A 734 34.27 23.55 -18.09
C LYS A 734 35.09 24.58 -18.88
N ALA A 735 35.93 25.40 -18.21
CA ALA A 735 36.81 26.33 -18.86
C ALA A 735 37.88 25.63 -19.72
N LEU A 736 38.54 24.58 -19.18
CA LEU A 736 39.49 23.77 -19.89
C LEU A 736 38.91 23.04 -21.11
N GLU A 737 37.69 22.49 -20.98
CA GLU A 737 36.98 21.85 -22.09
C GLU A 737 36.69 22.84 -23.22
N LYS A 738 36.27 24.09 -22.85
CA LYS A 738 36.06 25.17 -23.83
C LYS A 738 37.35 25.61 -24.51
N GLU A 739 38.45 25.74 -23.74
CA GLU A 739 39.77 26.08 -24.29
C GLU A 739 40.28 24.98 -25.20
N LEU A 740 40.16 23.72 -24.80
CA LEU A 740 40.53 22.57 -25.61
C LEU A 740 39.75 22.54 -26.95
N ALA A 741 38.44 22.81 -26.90
CA ALA A 741 37.61 22.93 -28.09
C ALA A 741 38.08 24.06 -29.02
N ALA A 742 38.41 25.23 -28.45
CA ALA A 742 38.92 26.37 -29.19
C ALA A 742 40.28 26.11 -29.81
N LEU A 743 41.23 25.50 -29.08
CA LEU A 743 42.54 25.07 -29.60
C LEU A 743 42.43 24.05 -30.74
N LYS A 744 41.57 23.05 -30.56
CA LYS A 744 41.28 22.07 -31.61
C LYS A 744 40.70 22.74 -32.87
N SER A 745 39.84 23.76 -32.72
CA SER A 745 39.28 24.53 -33.84
C SER A 745 40.34 25.37 -34.55
N LYS A 746 41.25 26.02 -33.82
CA LYS A 746 42.40 26.77 -34.39
C LYS A 746 43.34 25.88 -35.16
N LEU A 747 43.68 24.69 -34.64
CA LEU A 747 44.57 23.74 -35.33
C LEU A 747 43.97 23.30 -36.68
N ALA A 748 42.66 23.01 -36.68
CA ALA A 748 41.99 22.63 -37.92
C ALA A 748 41.91 23.77 -38.96
N SER A 749 41.72 25.02 -38.53
CA SER A 749 41.70 26.16 -39.45
C SER A 749 43.07 26.43 -40.03
N GLY A 750 44.16 26.27 -39.26
CA GLY A 750 45.53 26.39 -39.77
C GLY A 750 45.89 25.34 -40.82
N GLN A 751 45.47 24.08 -40.56
CA GLN A 751 45.65 23.01 -41.55
C GLN A 751 44.84 23.23 -42.82
N GLY A 752 43.63 23.80 -42.73
CA GLY A 752 42.81 24.13 -43.90
C GLY A 752 43.41 25.19 -44.83
N ASP A 753 44.12 26.18 -44.29
CA ASP A 753 44.84 27.21 -45.13
C ASP A 753 46.09 26.66 -45.80
N GLU A 754 46.84 25.78 -45.16
CA GLU A 754 47.95 25.09 -45.71
C GLU A 754 47.55 24.13 -46.86
N LEU A 755 46.37 23.52 -46.76
CA LEU A 755 45.81 22.61 -47.77
C LEU A 755 45.50 23.34 -49.10
N LEU A 756 45.19 24.63 -49.09
CA LEU A 756 44.89 25.42 -50.29
C LEU A 756 46.07 25.47 -51.21
N THR A 757 47.31 25.43 -50.69
CA THR A 757 48.54 25.42 -51.47
C THR A 757 48.80 24.09 -52.22
N GLN A 758 48.15 23.03 -51.80
CA GLN A 758 48.29 21.70 -52.42
C GLN A 758 47.33 21.46 -53.59
N ALA A 759 46.42 22.41 -53.85
CA ALA A 759 45.40 22.28 -54.90
C ALA A 759 46.11 22.39 -56.30
N VAL A 760 45.86 21.40 -57.15
CA VAL A 760 46.44 21.33 -58.53
C VAL A 760 45.28 21.65 -59.50
N ASP A 761 45.62 22.45 -60.53
CA ASP A 761 44.69 22.76 -61.63
C ASP A 761 44.65 21.61 -62.63
N VAL A 762 43.52 21.01 -62.89
CA VAL A 762 43.27 19.95 -63.84
C VAL A 762 42.10 20.31 -64.75
N ASN A 763 42.38 20.71 -65.96
CA ASN A 763 41.44 21.12 -66.98
C ASN A 763 40.48 22.23 -66.51
N GLY A 764 40.95 23.19 -65.67
CA GLY A 764 40.20 24.31 -65.13
C GLY A 764 39.40 24.00 -63.86
N ILE A 765 39.61 22.83 -63.28
CA ILE A 765 39.09 22.41 -61.97
C ILE A 765 40.24 22.33 -60.97
N LYS A 766 40.16 23.04 -59.84
CA LYS A 766 41.09 22.90 -58.72
C LYS A 766 40.87 21.58 -57.99
N VAL A 767 41.81 20.66 -58.09
CA VAL A 767 41.75 19.35 -57.46
C VAL A 767 42.61 19.35 -56.22
N LEU A 768 41.97 19.00 -55.04
CA LEU A 768 42.68 18.89 -53.80
C LEU A 768 42.31 17.52 -53.15
N ALA A 769 43.35 16.74 -52.83
CA ALA A 769 43.19 15.46 -52.12
C ALA A 769 44.16 15.42 -50.94
N ALA A 770 43.64 15.44 -49.72
CA ALA A 770 44.50 15.55 -48.55
C ALA A 770 43.94 14.75 -47.32
N VAL A 771 44.87 14.46 -46.41
CA VAL A 771 44.52 13.88 -45.09
C VAL A 771 44.51 15.02 -44.06
N LEU A 772 43.46 15.00 -43.24
CA LEU A 772 43.29 15.86 -42.07
C LEU A 772 43.41 15.00 -40.80
N ASP A 773 44.56 14.97 -40.20
CA ASP A 773 44.81 14.16 -39.02
C ASP A 773 43.97 14.62 -37.84
N GLY A 774 43.32 13.66 -37.16
CA GLY A 774 42.50 13.91 -35.98
C GLY A 774 41.17 14.64 -36.22
N ALA A 775 40.72 14.80 -37.48
CA ALA A 775 39.42 15.37 -37.80
C ALA A 775 38.31 14.34 -37.74
N ASP A 776 37.24 14.67 -37.06
CA ASP A 776 35.98 13.91 -37.12
C ASP A 776 35.18 14.27 -38.40
N VAL A 777 34.10 13.51 -38.68
CA VAL A 777 33.27 13.69 -39.87
C VAL A 777 32.67 15.11 -39.97
N ALA A 778 32.29 15.68 -38.82
CA ALA A 778 31.73 17.04 -38.77
C ALA A 778 32.77 18.08 -39.17
N ARG A 779 33.99 17.92 -38.72
CA ARG A 779 35.16 18.75 -39.08
C ARG A 779 35.58 18.63 -40.54
N LEU A 780 35.63 17.40 -41.05
CA LEU A 780 35.89 17.18 -42.47
C LEU A 780 34.87 17.93 -43.32
N ARG A 781 33.61 17.97 -42.92
CA ARG A 781 32.52 18.67 -43.61
C ARG A 781 32.70 20.20 -43.55
N GLU A 782 32.98 20.74 -42.38
CA GLU A 782 33.20 22.20 -42.21
C GLU A 782 34.42 22.67 -43.01
N THR A 783 35.51 21.87 -43.02
CA THR A 783 36.71 22.17 -43.80
C THR A 783 36.42 22.06 -45.30
N MET A 784 35.64 21.07 -45.73
CA MET A 784 35.20 20.90 -47.11
C MET A 784 34.43 22.16 -47.62
N ASP A 785 33.47 22.64 -46.84
CA ASP A 785 32.67 23.81 -47.24
C ASP A 785 33.56 25.04 -47.35
N LYS A 786 34.47 25.28 -46.42
CA LYS A 786 35.43 26.41 -46.48
C LYS A 786 36.41 26.32 -47.70
N LEU A 787 36.87 25.11 -48.05
CA LEU A 787 37.75 24.91 -49.21
C LEU A 787 37.00 25.08 -50.51
N LYS A 788 35.74 24.65 -50.63
CA LYS A 788 34.86 24.87 -51.78
C LYS A 788 34.69 26.38 -52.05
N ASP A 789 34.42 27.14 -50.99
CA ASP A 789 34.21 28.58 -51.06
C ASP A 789 35.48 29.32 -51.53
N LYS A 790 36.67 28.91 -51.06
CA LYS A 790 37.93 29.53 -51.39
C LYS A 790 38.50 29.11 -52.81
N LEU A 791 38.31 27.88 -53.21
CA LEU A 791 38.82 27.37 -54.49
C LEU A 791 37.91 27.65 -55.68
N LYS A 792 36.63 28.03 -55.43
CA LYS A 792 35.58 28.37 -56.40
C LYS A 792 35.18 27.24 -57.35
N THR A 793 36.02 26.84 -58.33
CA THR A 793 35.81 25.71 -59.24
C THR A 793 36.71 24.55 -58.82
N ALA A 794 36.16 23.57 -58.08
CA ALA A 794 36.95 22.58 -57.38
C ALA A 794 36.30 21.20 -57.27
N ALA A 795 37.20 20.17 -57.23
CA ALA A 795 36.88 18.81 -56.81
C ALA A 795 37.84 18.43 -55.67
N ILE A 796 37.29 18.21 -54.48
CA ILE A 796 38.08 18.07 -53.25
C ILE A 796 37.77 16.72 -52.61
N VAL A 797 38.80 16.02 -52.11
CA VAL A 797 38.67 14.85 -51.26
C VAL A 797 39.46 15.09 -49.98
N LEU A 798 38.76 15.00 -48.82
CA LEU A 798 39.41 15.03 -47.54
C LEU A 798 39.23 13.67 -46.85
N ALA A 799 40.30 13.23 -46.22
CA ALA A 799 40.33 11.99 -45.48
C ALA A 799 40.78 12.22 -44.03
N SER A 800 40.32 11.39 -43.12
CA SER A 800 40.84 11.29 -41.75
C SER A 800 40.97 9.84 -41.35
N VAL A 801 41.98 9.52 -40.58
CA VAL A 801 42.20 8.18 -40.01
C VAL A 801 42.09 8.25 -38.51
N ALA A 802 41.18 7.46 -37.95
CA ALA A 802 41.03 7.30 -36.52
C ALA A 802 40.74 5.83 -36.19
N ASP A 803 41.39 5.29 -35.17
CA ASP A 803 41.23 3.89 -34.72
C ASP A 803 41.31 2.83 -35.87
N GLY A 804 42.18 3.06 -36.81
CA GLY A 804 42.38 2.15 -37.97
C GLY A 804 41.27 2.21 -39.02
N LYS A 805 40.31 3.14 -38.90
CA LYS A 805 39.24 3.37 -39.88
C LYS A 805 39.49 4.67 -40.63
N VAL A 806 39.13 4.67 -41.90
CA VAL A 806 39.23 5.84 -42.79
C VAL A 806 37.84 6.48 -42.91
N SER A 807 37.75 7.77 -42.64
CA SER A 807 36.59 8.60 -42.97
C SER A 807 36.90 9.47 -44.16
N LEU A 808 36.04 9.48 -45.16
CA LEU A 808 36.21 10.21 -46.41
C LEU A 808 35.04 11.16 -46.64
N ILE A 809 35.35 12.33 -47.13
CA ILE A 809 34.38 13.27 -47.71
C ILE A 809 34.88 13.80 -49.03
N ALA A 810 34.02 13.79 -50.03
CA ALA A 810 34.31 14.46 -51.32
C ALA A 810 33.30 15.60 -51.53
N GLY A 811 33.79 16.70 -52.04
CA GLY A 811 32.99 17.87 -52.39
C GLY A 811 33.37 18.40 -53.77
N VAL A 812 32.39 18.72 -54.56
CA VAL A 812 32.51 19.30 -55.90
C VAL A 812 31.68 20.56 -55.93
N THR A 813 32.25 21.64 -56.45
CA THR A 813 31.52 22.91 -56.61
C THR A 813 30.44 22.80 -57.68
N ALA A 814 29.35 23.55 -57.54
CA ALA A 814 28.16 23.41 -58.35
C ALA A 814 28.42 23.51 -59.86
N ASP A 815 29.36 24.38 -60.28
CA ASP A 815 29.76 24.61 -61.64
C ASP A 815 30.61 23.42 -62.26
N ALA A 816 31.22 22.62 -61.38
CA ALA A 816 31.99 21.45 -61.80
C ALA A 816 31.20 20.13 -61.75
N THR A 817 29.98 20.10 -61.17
CA THR A 817 29.21 18.85 -61.01
C THR A 817 28.74 18.22 -62.31
N SER A 818 28.62 18.97 -63.39
CA SER A 818 28.32 18.42 -64.69
C SER A 818 29.43 17.53 -65.27
N ARG A 819 30.65 17.76 -64.85
CA ARG A 819 31.86 17.05 -65.29
C ARG A 819 32.34 15.97 -64.30
N VAL A 820 32.31 16.31 -63.02
CA VAL A 820 32.77 15.43 -61.93
C VAL A 820 31.66 15.38 -60.82
N LYS A 821 31.26 14.21 -60.39
CA LYS A 821 30.30 14.04 -59.31
C LYS A 821 31.01 13.57 -58.03
N ALA A 822 30.69 14.20 -56.91
CA ALA A 822 31.28 13.90 -55.62
C ALA A 822 31.06 12.43 -55.19
N GLY A 823 29.89 11.83 -55.52
CA GLY A 823 29.57 10.43 -55.21
C GLY A 823 30.48 9.42 -55.95
N GLU A 824 30.85 9.72 -57.20
CA GLU A 824 31.76 8.90 -57.97
C GLU A 824 33.20 9.09 -57.48
N LEU A 825 33.62 10.34 -57.19
CA LEU A 825 34.91 10.72 -56.69
C LEU A 825 35.20 10.09 -55.29
N VAL A 826 34.27 10.16 -54.36
CA VAL A 826 34.45 9.53 -53.04
C VAL A 826 34.53 8.01 -53.13
N ASN A 827 33.77 7.41 -54.06
CA ASN A 827 33.73 5.97 -54.24
C ASN A 827 35.04 5.44 -54.89
N PHE A 828 35.64 6.21 -55.79
CA PHE A 828 36.97 5.92 -56.35
C PHE A 828 38.04 5.76 -55.26
N VAL A 829 38.01 6.67 -54.26
CA VAL A 829 38.99 6.61 -53.16
C VAL A 829 38.57 5.51 -52.17
N ALA A 830 37.26 5.40 -51.86
CA ALA A 830 36.74 4.43 -50.88
C ALA A 830 37.03 2.96 -51.26
N GLN A 831 36.93 2.61 -52.54
CA GLN A 831 37.22 1.26 -53.01
C GLN A 831 38.68 0.82 -52.74
N GLN A 832 39.64 1.76 -52.79
CA GLN A 832 41.06 1.51 -52.55
C GLN A 832 41.42 1.40 -51.05
N VAL A 833 40.51 1.80 -50.16
CA VAL A 833 40.66 1.70 -48.71
C VAL A 833 39.68 0.70 -48.09
N GLY A 834 39.16 -0.26 -48.87
CA GLY A 834 38.27 -1.31 -48.41
C GLY A 834 36.91 -0.80 -48.01
N GLY A 835 36.42 0.26 -48.63
CA GLY A 835 35.15 0.91 -48.31
C GLY A 835 34.24 1.12 -49.51
N LYS A 836 33.07 1.69 -49.21
CA LYS A 836 32.07 2.08 -50.21
C LYS A 836 31.35 3.35 -49.72
N GLY A 837 31.01 4.23 -50.62
CA GLY A 837 30.32 5.46 -50.24
C GLY A 837 29.39 5.99 -51.33
N GLY A 838 28.76 7.10 -51.06
CA GLY A 838 27.84 7.75 -51.97
C GLY A 838 27.31 9.06 -51.40
N GLY A 839 26.56 9.76 -52.22
CA GLY A 839 25.96 11.04 -51.80
C GLY A 839 25.44 11.82 -53.00
N ARG A 840 25.20 13.10 -52.77
CA ARG A 840 24.74 14.03 -53.80
C ARG A 840 25.91 14.36 -54.79
N PRO A 841 25.59 14.89 -55.98
CA PRO A 841 26.62 15.27 -56.95
C PRO A 841 27.61 16.32 -56.42
N ASP A 842 27.20 17.18 -55.49
CA ASP A 842 28.00 18.25 -54.90
C ASP A 842 28.72 17.88 -53.61
N MET A 843 28.28 16.80 -52.92
CA MET A 843 28.89 16.32 -51.66
C MET A 843 28.56 14.86 -51.38
N ALA A 844 29.55 14.04 -51.06
CA ALA A 844 29.40 12.63 -50.76
C ALA A 844 30.37 12.19 -49.65
N GLN A 845 30.02 11.12 -48.96
CA GLN A 845 30.80 10.59 -47.85
C GLN A 845 31.03 9.07 -48.02
N ALA A 846 32.12 8.60 -47.50
CA ALA A 846 32.43 7.18 -47.47
C ALA A 846 33.24 6.83 -46.21
N GLY A 847 33.32 5.54 -45.89
CA GLY A 847 34.23 5.01 -44.88
C GLY A 847 35.11 3.92 -45.51
N GLY A 848 36.23 3.61 -44.90
CA GLY A 848 37.13 2.51 -45.31
C GLY A 848 37.71 1.81 -44.07
N THR A 849 38.12 0.57 -44.23
CA THR A 849 38.70 -0.26 -43.18
C THR A 849 40.21 -0.51 -43.33
N ASP A 850 40.77 -0.08 -44.45
CA ASP A 850 42.21 -0.25 -44.73
C ASP A 850 42.88 1.12 -45.01
N PRO A 851 43.52 1.74 -44.03
CA PRO A 851 44.21 3.00 -44.20
C PRO A 851 45.53 2.88 -45.07
N SER A 852 46.07 1.70 -45.28
CA SER A 852 47.33 1.52 -46.02
C SER A 852 47.23 1.93 -47.50
N GLY A 853 46.07 1.81 -48.12
CA GLY A 853 45.75 2.24 -49.47
C GLY A 853 45.46 3.74 -49.63
N LEU A 854 45.32 4.50 -48.57
CA LEU A 854 44.81 5.88 -48.61
C LEU A 854 45.76 6.85 -49.37
N ALA A 855 47.02 6.76 -49.11
CA ALA A 855 48.02 7.65 -49.81
C ALA A 855 48.00 7.49 -51.33
N ASN A 856 47.93 6.25 -51.78
CA ASN A 856 47.89 5.95 -53.22
C ASN A 856 46.55 6.35 -53.85
N ALA A 857 45.47 6.14 -53.10
CA ALA A 857 44.12 6.51 -53.53
C ALA A 857 43.98 8.03 -53.71
N LEU A 858 44.48 8.83 -52.76
CA LEU A 858 44.49 10.30 -52.84
C LEU A 858 45.42 10.80 -53.95
N ALA A 859 46.59 10.21 -54.14
CA ALA A 859 47.52 10.56 -55.25
C ALA A 859 46.89 10.30 -56.62
N GLY A 860 45.95 9.34 -56.75
CA GLY A 860 45.24 9.05 -58.01
C GLY A 860 44.11 10.01 -58.34
N VAL A 861 43.69 10.85 -57.41
CA VAL A 861 42.54 11.76 -57.58
C VAL A 861 42.69 12.77 -58.71
N PRO A 862 43.82 13.47 -58.86
CA PRO A 862 44.05 14.40 -60.01
C PRO A 862 43.93 13.72 -61.38
N ALA A 863 44.51 12.54 -61.54
CA ALA A 863 44.42 11.78 -62.77
C ALA A 863 42.98 11.34 -63.08
N TRP A 864 42.29 10.80 -62.07
CA TRP A 864 40.92 10.38 -62.20
C TRP A 864 39.93 11.54 -62.53
N VAL A 865 40.17 12.72 -61.98
CA VAL A 865 39.39 13.94 -62.34
C VAL A 865 39.75 14.37 -63.75
N GLY A 866 41.04 14.32 -64.16
CA GLY A 866 41.53 14.69 -65.51
C GLY A 866 40.88 13.90 -66.65
N GLU A 867 40.63 12.64 -66.44
CA GLU A 867 39.95 11.77 -67.41
C GLU A 867 38.46 12.13 -67.63
N ARG A 868 37.80 12.67 -66.63
CA ARG A 868 36.39 13.02 -66.65
C ARG A 868 36.07 14.49 -66.85
N ALA A 869 37.08 15.33 -66.64
CA ALA A 869 37.00 16.78 -66.85
C ALA A 869 37.26 17.25 -68.26
N LYS A 870 37.51 16.32 -69.21
CA LYS A 870 37.70 16.61 -70.62
C LYS A 870 36.45 17.17 -71.32
#